data_7ca7e7257b8980d2d9054cc78d270222
#
_entry.id   7ca7e7257b8980d2d9054cc78d270222
#
_cell.length_a   1.000
_cell.length_b   1.000
_cell.length_c   1.000
_cell.angle_alpha   90.00
_cell.angle_beta   90.00
_cell.angle_gamma   90.00
#
_symmetry.space_group_name_H-M   'P 1'
#
loop_
_entity.id
_entity.type
_entity.pdbx_description
1 polymer ?
#
loop_
_entity_poly.entity_id
_entity_poly.type
_entity_poly.pdbx_seq_one_letter_code
_entity_poly.pdbx_strand_id
1 'polypeptide(L)'
;MVALVPAIASAPAYAQEQDAETVSAPVAEDETATLQTVVITGSRIRREVASTSAPVTTLSNDVFAERGLTSAADALNQITSLVPQFNQAAGDGTSSGDGQQYAELFGLGAGRTLTLVNGRRFVTTSSGLGDAQVDANIIPTGLIDRIEVVQAGGAAVYGSDAIAGVVNYILKDDFEGVELDLQYGDTEQSNYEQTSWRLTAGSNFDNDRGNVAVNVEGSSSPIARFSDFPASNRSRITSGNPDDTGPDDGIPSLTEVMPAYFWNFNGNGTIYNAPAPPPFLQTTLNGSPIQFSPDGSIIPYNPGNIIGIPFAEGGDGTRYSDLAGLRTGVDRLSANVIGHYDLAPNLRLNAELLYSNTEAESIPQGYARTVLNQTDPALGAIMFTASNPYLTDDAIASLSAANPGFAFGAPLWLSRHFYDDLFPSNIQKNETETWRAQLGLDGNFDAADRNFYWSVSGSYAEVSGSQRVWDANVSKFNAAVRAVDDGTGNIVCAINADADATNDDPSCAPLNPFGAGNISEAASQYVSVMSGQDYENTQFDFLATIGTEVYQLPAGAIDMVLAYETRREEASFTPLEANQLGLIGTGTLEVPTSGDYDTNEFSAEVLVPIFGGEVTLPFVQEFDINGTYRFVDNSIAGEETVWSLGSRWEVVDGVTLRATQSRNFRAPTLNQLFAPSTTVVGNSGFDPCDADRIDAGPNPAVRRANCEAEWAANPQYGALAGFQDPAENFSVTTIETGGNANLRNEVSDTTTYGVVFDNFVVPGLTVSVDRIEIELTDGLSAFTTEDFMAACYDSASPSDAVCSAFTRLQTADGTNPAGTVATGRTTTFNAGQINFKGEVYYANYGFDLKDVAAALTGDITLGFEATHVSELSTSVTGTTFNRTDDTVESPDCVPRQRP
;
A
#
# COMPACT_ATOMS: atom_id res chain seq x y z
N MET A 1 -14.50 27.92 -19.58
CA MET A 1 -15.80 28.12 -20.30
C MET A 1 -16.87 28.12 -19.23
N VAL A 2 -17.48 29.28 -18.99
CA VAL A 2 -18.47 29.47 -17.93
C VAL A 2 -19.79 28.80 -18.35
N ALA A 3 -20.26 27.80 -17.65
CA ALA A 3 -21.59 27.25 -17.86
C ALA A 3 -22.49 27.65 -16.70
N LEU A 4 -23.55 28.35 -17.04
CA LEU A 4 -24.65 28.76 -16.18
C LEU A 4 -25.35 27.50 -15.61
N VAL A 5 -25.52 27.43 -14.30
CA VAL A 5 -26.45 26.53 -13.63
C VAL A 5 -27.79 27.30 -13.48
N PRO A 6 -28.92 26.79 -13.97
CA PRO A 6 -30.22 27.36 -13.67
C PRO A 6 -30.71 26.89 -12.29
N ALA A 7 -31.12 27.85 -11.46
CA ALA A 7 -31.76 27.59 -10.18
C ALA A 7 -33.15 26.94 -10.42
N ILE A 8 -33.32 25.74 -9.88
CA ILE A 8 -34.64 25.09 -9.87
C ILE A 8 -35.34 25.48 -8.56
N ALA A 9 -36.44 26.22 -8.72
CA ALA A 9 -37.30 26.61 -7.62
C ALA A 9 -38.14 25.41 -7.14
N SER A 10 -38.13 25.17 -5.85
CA SER A 10 -38.96 24.17 -5.18
C SER A 10 -40.41 24.58 -5.19
N ALA A 11 -41.27 23.71 -5.76
CA ALA A 11 -42.70 23.77 -5.59
C ALA A 11 -43.15 22.71 -4.55
N PRO A 12 -44.12 23.03 -3.69
CA PRO A 12 -44.59 22.10 -2.69
C PRO A 12 -45.49 21.03 -3.30
N ALA A 13 -45.21 19.75 -3.02
CA ALA A 13 -46.09 18.65 -3.38
C ALA A 13 -47.27 18.58 -2.42
N TYR A 14 -48.47 18.64 -2.97
CA TYR A 14 -49.72 18.35 -2.27
C TYR A 14 -49.92 16.85 -2.19
N ALA A 15 -49.98 16.29 -0.97
CA ALA A 15 -50.43 14.93 -0.73
C ALA A 15 -51.94 14.83 -0.94
N GLN A 16 -52.37 13.92 -1.79
CA GLN A 16 -53.78 13.49 -1.85
C GLN A 16 -53.92 12.22 -0.97
N GLU A 17 -54.74 12.38 0.08
CA GLU A 17 -55.32 11.24 0.82
C GLU A 17 -56.22 10.43 -0.12
N GLN A 18 -55.95 9.13 -0.26
CA GLN A 18 -56.91 8.16 -0.76
C GLN A 18 -57.26 7.18 0.35
N ASP A 19 -58.54 7.14 0.65
CA ASP A 19 -59.19 6.24 1.59
C ASP A 19 -58.93 4.75 1.26
N ALA A 20 -58.45 4.00 2.22
CA ALA A 20 -58.31 2.57 2.12
C ALA A 20 -59.59 1.86 2.48
N GLU A 21 -60.30 1.33 1.49
CA GLU A 21 -61.31 0.31 1.70
C GLU A 21 -60.66 -1.06 1.92
N THR A 22 -60.92 -1.63 3.10
CA THR A 22 -60.58 -3.00 3.45
C THR A 22 -61.39 -4.01 2.66
N VAL A 23 -60.75 -4.70 1.72
CA VAL A 23 -61.33 -5.92 1.13
C VAL A 23 -60.45 -7.09 1.53
N SER A 24 -60.94 -7.90 2.45
CA SER A 24 -60.38 -9.22 2.73
C SER A 24 -60.70 -10.18 1.57
N ALA A 25 -59.68 -10.66 0.89
CA ALA A 25 -59.75 -11.78 -0.04
C ALA A 25 -58.89 -12.94 0.45
N PRO A 26 -59.24 -14.18 0.10
CA PRO A 26 -58.76 -15.36 0.80
C PRO A 26 -57.31 -15.74 0.43
N VAL A 27 -56.63 -16.27 1.44
CA VAL A 27 -55.32 -16.91 1.34
C VAL A 27 -55.40 -18.00 0.27
N ALA A 28 -54.63 -17.85 -0.78
CA ALA A 28 -54.26 -18.92 -1.67
C ALA A 28 -52.80 -19.30 -1.27
N GLU A 29 -52.67 -20.46 -0.67
CA GLU A 29 -51.41 -21.17 -0.55
C GLU A 29 -50.96 -21.56 -1.96
N ASP A 30 -49.90 -20.92 -2.43
CA ASP A 30 -48.98 -21.49 -3.40
C ASP A 30 -47.65 -20.77 -3.23
N GLU A 31 -46.93 -21.08 -2.14
CA GLU A 31 -45.56 -20.71 -1.93
C GLU A 31 -44.66 -21.76 -2.61
N THR A 32 -44.30 -21.54 -3.84
CA THR A 32 -42.94 -21.82 -4.27
C THR A 32 -42.12 -20.55 -4.02
N ALA A 33 -41.86 -20.29 -2.74
CA ALA A 33 -40.78 -19.42 -2.36
C ALA A 33 -39.48 -20.07 -2.86
N THR A 34 -38.98 -19.61 -3.98
CA THR A 34 -37.55 -19.79 -4.33
C THR A 34 -36.77 -19.04 -3.28
N LEU A 35 -36.38 -19.75 -2.23
CA LEU A 35 -35.37 -19.27 -1.29
C LEU A 35 -34.17 -18.81 -2.10
N GLN A 36 -33.95 -17.51 -2.20
CA GLN A 36 -32.67 -16.96 -2.58
C GLN A 36 -31.69 -17.39 -1.48
N THR A 37 -31.03 -18.49 -1.73
CA THR A 37 -30.02 -19.04 -0.82
C THR A 37 -28.80 -18.16 -0.95
N VAL A 38 -28.55 -17.29 0.00
CA VAL A 38 -27.39 -16.42 0.06
C VAL A 38 -26.16 -17.31 0.33
N VAL A 39 -25.19 -17.26 -0.55
CA VAL A 39 -23.85 -17.81 -0.27
C VAL A 39 -23.08 -16.76 0.49
N ILE A 40 -22.67 -17.08 1.71
CA ILE A 40 -21.94 -16.17 2.58
C ILE A 40 -20.47 -16.36 2.36
N THR A 41 -19.72 -15.26 2.35
CA THR A 41 -18.26 -15.30 2.27
C THR A 41 -17.69 -16.12 3.45
N GLY A 42 -16.75 -16.99 3.13
CA GLY A 42 -16.13 -17.93 4.09
C GLY A 42 -16.60 -19.39 3.94
N SER A 43 -17.58 -19.65 3.07
CA SER A 43 -18.06 -20.99 2.73
C SER A 43 -18.61 -21.02 1.31
N ARG A 44 -18.52 -22.16 0.63
CA ARG A 44 -19.23 -22.41 -0.65
C ARG A 44 -20.52 -23.21 -0.44
N ILE A 45 -20.77 -23.67 0.78
CA ILE A 45 -22.05 -24.26 1.20
C ILE A 45 -23.04 -23.13 1.41
N ARG A 46 -24.25 -23.27 0.88
CA ARG A 46 -25.33 -22.28 0.98
C ARG A 46 -25.87 -22.21 2.40
N ARG A 47 -25.73 -21.05 3.08
CA ARG A 47 -26.22 -20.80 4.46
C ARG A 47 -26.72 -19.37 4.65
N GLU A 48 -27.33 -19.11 5.81
CA GLU A 48 -27.63 -17.75 6.29
C GLU A 48 -26.42 -17.10 7.00
N VAL A 49 -26.32 -15.76 6.96
CA VAL A 49 -25.16 -14.99 7.48
C VAL A 49 -24.88 -15.23 8.97
N ALA A 50 -25.91 -15.37 9.80
CA ALA A 50 -25.76 -15.60 11.23
C ALA A 50 -25.09 -16.94 11.62
N SER A 51 -24.85 -17.82 10.65
CA SER A 51 -24.41 -19.21 10.90
C SER A 51 -22.96 -19.52 10.59
N THR A 52 -22.06 -18.51 10.49
CA THR A 52 -20.65 -18.75 10.19
C THR A 52 -19.83 -19.11 11.42
N SER A 53 -18.88 -20.07 11.26
CA SER A 53 -17.89 -20.41 12.29
C SER A 53 -16.75 -19.42 12.39
N ALA A 54 -16.46 -18.68 11.31
CA ALA A 54 -15.47 -17.60 11.25
C ALA A 54 -16.14 -16.23 11.50
N PRO A 55 -15.44 -15.26 12.10
CA PRO A 55 -15.96 -13.91 12.25
C PRO A 55 -16.09 -13.22 10.88
N VAL A 56 -17.25 -12.65 10.61
CA VAL A 56 -17.55 -11.89 9.38
C VAL A 56 -18.13 -10.54 9.77
N THR A 57 -17.55 -9.46 9.24
CA THR A 57 -18.11 -8.11 9.33
C THR A 57 -18.81 -7.79 8.00
N THR A 58 -19.99 -7.25 8.07
CA THR A 58 -20.76 -6.86 6.88
C THR A 58 -21.03 -5.37 6.91
N LEU A 59 -20.72 -4.69 5.81
CA LEU A 59 -20.99 -3.28 5.57
C LEU A 59 -22.07 -3.16 4.49
N SER A 60 -23.22 -2.58 4.84
CA SER A 60 -24.31 -2.39 3.87
C SER A 60 -24.02 -1.23 2.91
N ASN A 61 -24.71 -1.23 1.76
CA ASN A 61 -24.61 -0.15 0.78
C ASN A 61 -25.03 1.22 1.33
N ASP A 62 -25.90 1.26 2.33
CA ASP A 62 -26.42 2.52 2.90
C ASP A 62 -25.30 3.43 3.43
N VAL A 63 -24.18 2.83 3.86
CA VAL A 63 -23.02 3.58 4.38
C VAL A 63 -22.44 4.57 3.37
N PHE A 64 -22.53 4.29 2.07
CA PHE A 64 -22.03 5.19 1.03
C PHE A 64 -22.82 6.50 1.00
N ALA A 65 -24.16 6.41 1.04
CA ALA A 65 -25.04 7.57 1.05
C ALA A 65 -25.01 8.30 2.40
N GLU A 66 -25.08 7.58 3.52
CA GLU A 66 -25.15 8.16 4.86
C GLU A 66 -23.87 8.89 5.27
N ARG A 67 -22.71 8.40 4.85
CA ARG A 67 -21.40 8.97 5.19
C ARG A 67 -20.76 9.78 4.06
N GLY A 68 -21.41 9.84 2.91
CA GLY A 68 -20.88 10.57 1.77
C GLY A 68 -19.61 9.96 1.20
N LEU A 69 -19.50 8.63 1.15
CA LEU A 69 -18.33 7.95 0.64
C LEU A 69 -18.36 7.88 -0.89
N THR A 70 -17.25 8.22 -1.51
CA THR A 70 -17.15 8.32 -2.97
C THR A 70 -16.59 7.08 -3.63
N SER A 71 -15.96 6.19 -2.86
CA SER A 71 -15.33 4.95 -3.37
C SER A 71 -15.53 3.77 -2.42
N ALA A 72 -15.38 2.55 -2.94
CA ALA A 72 -15.36 1.33 -2.13
C ALA A 72 -14.20 1.31 -1.15
N ALA A 73 -13.08 1.92 -1.50
CA ALA A 73 -11.92 2.09 -0.63
C ALA A 73 -12.23 2.95 0.60
N ASP A 74 -12.98 4.05 0.43
CA ASP A 74 -13.42 4.87 1.56
C ASP A 74 -14.32 4.09 2.53
N ALA A 75 -15.13 3.17 2.00
CA ALA A 75 -15.98 2.29 2.82
C ALA A 75 -15.12 1.30 3.63
N LEU A 76 -14.09 0.71 3.04
CA LEU A 76 -13.16 -0.17 3.75
C LEU A 76 -12.47 0.54 4.91
N ASN A 77 -12.11 1.81 4.74
CA ASN A 77 -11.47 2.61 5.78
C ASN A 77 -12.37 2.88 7.00
N GLN A 78 -13.68 2.54 6.94
CA GLN A 78 -14.58 2.60 8.09
C GLN A 78 -14.49 1.36 8.99
N ILE A 79 -13.92 0.26 8.51
CA ILE A 79 -13.78 -1.00 9.25
C ILE A 79 -12.51 -0.94 10.10
N THR A 80 -12.63 -1.14 11.41
CA THR A 80 -11.53 -0.93 12.37
C THR A 80 -10.42 -1.96 12.27
N SER A 81 -10.67 -3.13 11.71
CA SER A 81 -9.68 -4.17 11.46
C SER A 81 -8.87 -3.96 10.17
N LEU A 82 -9.29 -3.04 9.31
CA LEU A 82 -8.56 -2.68 8.09
C LEU A 82 -7.61 -1.50 8.37
N VAL A 83 -6.37 -1.67 7.96
CA VAL A 83 -5.34 -0.63 8.02
C VAL A 83 -5.26 0.02 6.65
N PRO A 84 -5.48 1.34 6.53
CA PRO A 84 -5.29 2.02 5.26
C PRO A 84 -3.83 1.93 4.82
N GLN A 85 -3.57 1.22 3.73
CA GLN A 85 -2.29 1.25 3.03
C GLN A 85 -2.44 2.08 1.76
N PHE A 86 -1.41 2.83 1.37
CA PHE A 86 -1.42 3.61 0.14
C PHE A 86 -2.82 4.16 -0.18
N ASN A 87 -3.52 4.58 0.86
CA ASN A 87 -4.76 5.29 0.65
C ASN A 87 -4.45 6.56 -0.14
N GLN A 88 -5.42 7.38 -0.39
CA GLN A 88 -5.19 8.68 -1.01
C GLN A 88 -4.27 9.61 -0.19
N ALA A 89 -3.73 9.15 0.95
CA ALA A 89 -2.61 9.84 1.56
C ALA A 89 -1.45 9.75 0.58
N ALA A 90 -1.04 10.89 0.05
CA ALA A 90 0.05 10.95 -0.87
C ALA A 90 1.28 10.42 -0.17
N GLY A 91 1.88 9.41 -0.75
CA GLY A 91 3.26 9.11 -0.50
C GLY A 91 4.14 10.30 -0.88
N ASP A 92 5.38 10.05 -0.96
CA ASP A 92 6.38 11.03 -1.36
C ASP A 92 6.37 11.35 -2.88
N GLY A 93 5.32 10.92 -3.62
CA GLY A 93 5.19 11.14 -5.06
C GLY A 93 6.20 10.37 -5.90
N THR A 94 6.70 9.26 -5.40
CA THR A 94 7.66 8.40 -6.11
C THR A 94 7.07 7.02 -6.41
N SER A 95 5.89 6.70 -5.87
CA SER A 95 5.26 5.41 -6.04
C SER A 95 4.37 5.35 -7.29
N SER A 96 4.52 4.29 -8.06
CA SER A 96 3.60 3.97 -9.17
C SER A 96 2.21 3.55 -8.70
N GLY A 97 2.04 3.27 -7.40
CA GLY A 97 0.77 2.97 -6.75
C GLY A 97 0.06 4.18 -6.14
N ASP A 98 0.58 5.40 -6.32
CA ASP A 98 -0.07 6.61 -5.81
C ASP A 98 -1.50 6.71 -6.34
N GLY A 99 -2.46 6.92 -5.43
CA GLY A 99 -3.88 6.97 -5.71
C GLY A 99 -4.60 5.62 -5.66
N GLN A 100 -3.90 4.49 -5.65
CA GLN A 100 -4.48 3.17 -5.45
C GLN A 100 -4.75 2.91 -3.96
N GLN A 101 -5.79 2.13 -3.67
CA GLN A 101 -6.14 1.75 -2.30
C GLN A 101 -6.40 0.26 -2.20
N TYR A 102 -5.66 -0.39 -1.32
CA TYR A 102 -5.73 -1.83 -1.14
C TYR A 102 -6.37 -2.20 0.20
N ALA A 103 -7.05 -3.34 0.24
CA ALA A 103 -7.54 -3.89 1.49
C ALA A 103 -6.37 -4.52 2.27
N GLU A 104 -6.19 -4.11 3.52
CA GLU A 104 -5.19 -4.67 4.41
C GLU A 104 -5.76 -4.95 5.79
N LEU A 105 -5.93 -6.22 6.14
CA LEU A 105 -6.40 -6.64 7.46
C LEU A 105 -5.23 -6.73 8.45
N PHE A 106 -5.45 -6.14 9.61
CA PHE A 106 -4.60 -6.27 10.81
C PHE A 106 -3.15 -5.75 10.66
N GLY A 107 -2.81 -5.04 9.58
CA GLY A 107 -1.44 -4.58 9.33
C GLY A 107 -0.47 -5.70 8.95
N LEU A 108 -0.99 -6.78 8.35
CA LEU A 108 -0.20 -7.92 7.91
C LEU A 108 0.35 -7.78 6.48
N GLY A 109 0.04 -6.68 5.80
CA GLY A 109 0.37 -6.41 4.41
C GLY A 109 -0.78 -6.74 3.46
N ALA A 110 -1.06 -5.85 2.51
CA ALA A 110 -2.20 -5.96 1.59
C ALA A 110 -2.20 -7.24 0.74
N GLY A 111 -1.02 -7.76 0.38
CA GLY A 111 -0.90 -9.04 -0.35
C GLY A 111 -1.33 -10.29 0.44
N ARG A 112 -1.71 -10.14 1.73
CA ARG A 112 -2.25 -11.21 2.59
C ARG A 112 -3.75 -11.09 2.83
N THR A 113 -4.39 -10.13 2.19
CA THR A 113 -5.85 -9.92 2.22
C THR A 113 -6.42 -10.13 0.83
N LEU A 114 -7.19 -11.19 0.65
CA LEU A 114 -7.76 -11.53 -0.65
C LEU A 114 -8.97 -10.66 -0.97
N THR A 115 -8.98 -10.03 -2.14
CA THR A 115 -10.14 -9.29 -2.66
C THR A 115 -10.95 -10.12 -3.66
N LEU A 116 -12.26 -10.17 -3.47
CA LEU A 116 -13.21 -10.87 -4.32
C LEU A 116 -14.34 -9.95 -4.76
N VAL A 117 -14.92 -10.24 -5.93
CA VAL A 117 -16.19 -9.68 -6.39
C VAL A 117 -17.13 -10.85 -6.69
N ASN A 118 -18.31 -10.88 -6.05
CA ASN A 118 -19.28 -11.98 -6.14
C ASN A 118 -18.63 -13.37 -5.87
N GLY A 119 -17.68 -13.44 -4.90
CA GLY A 119 -16.98 -14.65 -4.55
C GLY A 119 -15.96 -15.15 -5.58
N ARG A 120 -15.59 -14.31 -6.56
CA ARG A 120 -14.58 -14.58 -7.60
C ARG A 120 -13.36 -13.70 -7.39
N ARG A 121 -12.19 -14.24 -7.70
CA ARG A 121 -10.94 -13.48 -7.65
C ARG A 121 -10.96 -12.34 -8.66
N PHE A 122 -10.23 -11.30 -8.31
CA PHE A 122 -10.04 -10.14 -9.16
C PHE A 122 -8.57 -10.06 -9.61
N VAL A 123 -8.34 -9.50 -10.80
CA VAL A 123 -7.00 -9.27 -11.33
C VAL A 123 -6.24 -8.28 -10.45
N THR A 124 -4.94 -8.50 -10.26
CA THR A 124 -4.09 -7.57 -9.52
C THR A 124 -3.92 -6.27 -10.29
N THR A 125 -3.99 -5.15 -9.58
CA THR A 125 -3.92 -3.81 -10.17
C THR A 125 -2.62 -3.09 -9.86
N SER A 126 -1.81 -3.65 -8.98
CA SER A 126 -0.54 -3.04 -8.60
C SER A 126 0.44 -2.98 -9.77
N SER A 127 1.19 -1.89 -9.83
CA SER A 127 2.33 -1.75 -10.74
C SER A 127 3.49 -2.68 -10.35
N GLY A 128 4.39 -2.88 -11.26
CA GLY A 128 5.46 -3.85 -11.09
C GLY A 128 4.95 -5.26 -11.37
N LEU A 129 5.60 -6.31 -11.40
CA LEU A 129 5.21 -7.66 -11.83
C LEU A 129 4.10 -8.30 -10.96
N GLY A 130 3.01 -7.56 -10.71
CA GLY A 130 1.81 -8.08 -10.06
C GLY A 130 2.05 -8.53 -8.61
N ASP A 131 2.24 -7.59 -7.70
CA ASP A 131 2.02 -7.87 -6.29
C ASP A 131 0.53 -8.16 -6.08
N ALA A 132 0.17 -9.15 -5.26
CA ALA A 132 -1.21 -9.62 -5.10
C ALA A 132 -2.12 -8.56 -4.41
N GLN A 133 -2.33 -7.43 -5.07
CA GLN A 133 -3.04 -6.26 -4.57
C GLN A 133 -4.09 -5.80 -5.59
N VAL A 134 -5.31 -5.55 -5.12
CA VAL A 134 -6.43 -5.08 -5.94
C VAL A 134 -6.85 -3.71 -5.45
N ASP A 135 -6.85 -2.73 -6.34
CA ASP A 135 -7.29 -1.38 -6.04
C ASP A 135 -8.82 -1.35 -5.84
N ALA A 136 -9.26 -1.05 -4.63
CA ALA A 136 -10.67 -0.94 -4.31
C ALA A 136 -11.37 0.24 -5.03
N ASN A 137 -10.62 1.21 -5.56
CA ASN A 137 -11.17 2.30 -6.33
C ASN A 137 -11.80 1.86 -7.66
N ILE A 138 -11.39 0.72 -8.22
CA ILE A 138 -11.94 0.22 -9.48
C ILE A 138 -13.30 -0.46 -9.32
N ILE A 139 -13.73 -0.76 -8.08
CA ILE A 139 -14.99 -1.44 -7.80
C ILE A 139 -16.14 -0.42 -7.85
N PRO A 140 -17.09 -0.55 -8.80
CA PRO A 140 -18.22 0.37 -8.91
C PRO A 140 -19.14 0.29 -7.70
N THR A 141 -19.42 1.44 -7.08
CA THR A 141 -20.17 1.50 -5.82
C THR A 141 -21.68 1.40 -6.00
N GLY A 142 -22.19 1.82 -7.16
CA GLY A 142 -23.64 1.86 -7.40
C GLY A 142 -24.35 0.51 -7.43
N LEU A 143 -23.63 -0.55 -7.79
CA LEU A 143 -24.17 -1.91 -7.78
C LEU A 143 -23.72 -2.73 -6.56
N ILE A 144 -22.92 -2.20 -5.63
CA ILE A 144 -22.63 -2.91 -4.38
C ILE A 144 -23.93 -3.06 -3.58
N ASP A 145 -24.24 -4.29 -3.17
CA ASP A 145 -25.29 -4.60 -2.20
C ASP A 145 -24.71 -4.51 -0.78
N ARG A 146 -23.56 -5.16 -0.58
CA ARG A 146 -22.82 -5.16 0.68
C ARG A 146 -21.37 -5.55 0.47
N ILE A 147 -20.53 -5.24 1.44
CA ILE A 147 -19.14 -5.70 1.53
C ILE A 147 -19.06 -6.67 2.70
N GLU A 148 -18.58 -7.88 2.47
CA GLU A 148 -18.37 -8.89 3.49
C GLU A 148 -16.87 -9.07 3.74
N VAL A 149 -16.46 -8.95 5.00
CA VAL A 149 -15.06 -9.10 5.41
C VAL A 149 -14.95 -10.30 6.34
N VAL A 150 -14.37 -11.39 5.85
CA VAL A 150 -13.99 -12.55 6.66
C VAL A 150 -12.69 -12.20 7.38
N GLN A 151 -12.74 -12.16 8.68
CA GLN A 151 -11.62 -11.80 9.53
C GLN A 151 -10.84 -13.05 9.92
N ALA A 152 -9.65 -13.19 9.37
CA ALA A 152 -8.71 -14.29 9.52
C ALA A 152 -9.00 -15.56 8.69
N GLY A 153 -8.02 -15.95 7.90
CA GLY A 153 -8.06 -17.15 7.07
C GLY A 153 -8.95 -17.00 5.82
N GLY A 154 -9.22 -18.11 5.18
CA GLY A 154 -10.03 -18.20 3.97
C GLY A 154 -9.36 -18.98 2.83
N ALA A 155 -8.08 -19.29 2.93
CA ALA A 155 -7.34 -19.96 1.86
C ALA A 155 -7.88 -21.35 1.54
N ALA A 156 -8.42 -22.08 2.49
CA ALA A 156 -9.05 -23.36 2.25
C ALA A 156 -10.28 -23.29 1.32
N VAL A 157 -11.01 -22.14 1.34
CA VAL A 157 -12.18 -21.92 0.49
C VAL A 157 -11.81 -21.22 -0.81
N TYR A 158 -10.92 -20.21 -0.77
CA TYR A 158 -10.67 -19.29 -1.88
C TYR A 158 -9.25 -19.37 -2.47
N GLY A 159 -8.34 -20.17 -1.89
CA GLY A 159 -6.97 -20.34 -2.37
C GLY A 159 -5.98 -19.32 -1.80
N SER A 160 -4.87 -19.07 -2.49
CA SER A 160 -3.77 -18.19 -2.09
C SER A 160 -4.25 -16.80 -1.61
N ASP A 161 -3.42 -16.11 -0.84
CA ASP A 161 -3.53 -14.71 -0.43
C ASP A 161 -4.53 -14.41 0.70
N ALA A 162 -5.36 -15.39 1.10
CA ALA A 162 -6.33 -15.27 2.19
C ALA A 162 -5.73 -15.71 3.53
N ILE A 163 -4.64 -15.07 3.97
CA ILE A 163 -3.98 -15.29 5.27
C ILE A 163 -4.65 -14.43 6.35
N ALA A 164 -4.65 -13.12 6.17
CA ALA A 164 -5.28 -12.17 7.09
C ALA A 164 -6.81 -12.20 7.00
N GLY A 165 -7.32 -12.52 5.83
CA GLY A 165 -8.76 -12.64 5.58
C GLY A 165 -9.14 -12.39 4.13
N VAL A 166 -10.44 -12.14 3.93
CA VAL A 166 -11.05 -11.97 2.61
C VAL A 166 -11.99 -10.76 2.64
N VAL A 167 -11.88 -9.88 1.66
CA VAL A 167 -12.86 -8.83 1.39
C VAL A 167 -13.62 -9.19 0.13
N ASN A 168 -14.93 -9.36 0.24
CA ASN A 168 -15.79 -9.74 -0.87
C ASN A 168 -16.87 -8.69 -1.12
N TYR A 169 -16.86 -8.11 -2.31
CA TYR A 169 -17.87 -7.17 -2.77
C TYR A 169 -19.02 -7.95 -3.41
N ILE A 170 -20.18 -7.92 -2.78
CA ILE A 170 -21.40 -8.55 -3.30
C ILE A 170 -22.17 -7.50 -4.08
N LEU A 171 -22.44 -7.78 -5.35
CA LEU A 171 -23.16 -6.88 -6.24
C LEU A 171 -24.64 -7.25 -6.31
N LYS A 172 -25.50 -6.24 -6.52
CA LYS A 172 -26.95 -6.40 -6.78
C LYS A 172 -27.14 -7.09 -8.13
N ASP A 173 -27.67 -8.28 -8.12
CA ASP A 173 -27.91 -9.09 -9.32
C ASP A 173 -29.35 -8.96 -9.87
N ASP A 174 -30.23 -8.24 -9.17
CA ASP A 174 -31.66 -8.06 -9.51
C ASP A 174 -32.09 -6.62 -9.17
N PHE A 175 -31.54 -5.65 -9.93
CA PHE A 175 -31.87 -4.24 -9.75
C PHE A 175 -32.96 -3.80 -10.74
N GLU A 176 -34.01 -3.15 -10.26
CA GLU A 176 -35.09 -2.60 -11.08
C GLU A 176 -35.29 -1.11 -10.77
N GLY A 177 -35.31 -0.31 -11.82
CA GLY A 177 -35.51 1.11 -11.72
C GLY A 177 -34.34 1.94 -12.21
N VAL A 178 -34.33 3.22 -11.85
CA VAL A 178 -33.29 4.18 -12.16
C VAL A 178 -32.97 4.97 -10.90
N GLU A 179 -31.71 4.98 -10.50
CA GLU A 179 -31.18 5.73 -9.38
C GLU A 179 -30.10 6.68 -9.86
N LEU A 180 -30.18 7.94 -9.47
CA LEU A 180 -29.18 8.96 -9.73
C LEU A 180 -28.75 9.56 -8.41
N ASP A 181 -27.46 9.40 -8.09
CA ASP A 181 -26.84 9.98 -6.92
C ASP A 181 -25.83 11.05 -7.35
N LEU A 182 -25.90 12.21 -6.74
CA LEU A 182 -25.03 13.34 -7.00
C LEU A 182 -24.51 13.84 -5.66
N GLN A 183 -23.18 13.90 -5.52
CA GLN A 183 -22.55 14.29 -4.27
C GLN A 183 -21.52 15.40 -4.52
N TYR A 184 -21.51 16.36 -3.62
CA TYR A 184 -20.51 17.41 -3.53
C TYR A 184 -20.03 17.53 -2.09
N GLY A 185 -18.75 17.56 -1.90
CA GLY A 185 -18.10 17.75 -0.61
C GLY A 185 -17.02 18.83 -0.70
N ASP A 186 -16.81 19.56 0.37
CA ASP A 186 -15.76 20.54 0.48
C ASP A 186 -15.31 20.65 1.95
N THR A 187 -14.10 21.15 2.19
CA THR A 187 -13.59 21.43 3.52
C THR A 187 -14.07 22.80 4.03
N GLU A 188 -13.97 23.03 5.34
CA GLU A 188 -14.25 24.33 5.95
C GLU A 188 -13.47 25.49 5.31
N GLN A 189 -12.29 25.23 4.75
CA GLN A 189 -11.41 26.19 4.10
C GLN A 189 -11.73 26.37 2.61
N SER A 190 -12.64 25.58 2.06
CA SER A 190 -12.98 25.55 0.61
C SER A 190 -11.73 25.38 -0.28
N ASN A 191 -10.90 24.42 0.08
CA ASN A 191 -9.64 24.13 -0.62
C ASN A 191 -9.48 22.65 -0.99
N TYR A 192 -10.56 21.83 -0.81
CA TYR A 192 -10.57 20.43 -1.18
C TYR A 192 -11.96 20.00 -1.65
N GLU A 193 -12.36 20.44 -2.84
CA GLU A 193 -13.65 20.13 -3.44
C GLU A 193 -13.65 18.70 -3.98
N GLN A 194 -14.60 17.88 -3.52
CA GLN A 194 -14.84 16.54 -4.05
C GLN A 194 -16.20 16.49 -4.74
N THR A 195 -16.26 15.83 -5.88
CA THR A 195 -17.50 15.59 -6.61
C THR A 195 -17.63 14.13 -6.99
N SER A 196 -18.84 13.59 -6.87
CA SER A 196 -19.15 12.29 -7.45
C SER A 196 -20.57 12.27 -8.02
N TRP A 197 -20.77 11.43 -9.01
CA TRP A 197 -22.05 11.13 -9.59
C TRP A 197 -22.16 9.65 -9.92
N ARG A 198 -23.33 9.11 -9.77
CA ARG A 198 -23.63 7.70 -9.95
C ARG A 198 -24.98 7.55 -10.63
N LEU A 199 -25.04 6.82 -11.71
CA LEU A 199 -26.26 6.46 -12.41
C LEU A 199 -26.35 4.94 -12.46
N THR A 200 -27.36 4.38 -11.78
CA THR A 200 -27.69 2.96 -11.83
C THR A 200 -29.07 2.79 -12.46
N ALA A 201 -29.16 1.90 -13.43
CA ALA A 201 -30.41 1.59 -14.11
C ALA A 201 -30.50 0.09 -14.35
N GLY A 202 -31.67 -0.48 -14.12
CA GLY A 202 -31.89 -1.89 -14.37
C GLY A 202 -33.35 -2.21 -14.65
N SER A 203 -33.58 -3.36 -15.24
CA SER A 203 -34.92 -3.81 -15.56
C SER A 203 -35.00 -5.32 -15.68
N ASN A 204 -36.08 -5.86 -15.13
CA ASN A 204 -36.51 -7.22 -15.37
C ASN A 204 -37.10 -7.37 -16.77
N PHE A 205 -36.89 -8.50 -17.40
CA PHE A 205 -37.46 -8.80 -18.74
C PHE A 205 -37.88 -10.27 -18.86
N ASP A 206 -38.70 -10.56 -19.87
CA ASP A 206 -39.21 -11.90 -20.16
C ASP A 206 -39.97 -12.54 -18.99
N ASN A 207 -40.86 -11.78 -18.34
CA ASN A 207 -41.64 -12.18 -17.14
C ASN A 207 -40.70 -12.59 -15.97
N ASP A 208 -39.81 -11.71 -15.60
CA ASP A 208 -38.86 -11.86 -14.51
C ASP A 208 -37.86 -13.04 -14.65
N ARG A 209 -37.72 -13.56 -15.87
CA ARG A 209 -36.71 -14.58 -16.17
C ARG A 209 -35.31 -14.02 -16.35
N GLY A 210 -35.18 -12.75 -16.54
CA GLY A 210 -33.87 -12.10 -16.64
C GLY A 210 -33.92 -10.71 -16.06
N ASN A 211 -32.78 -10.29 -15.57
CA ASN A 211 -32.48 -8.91 -15.17
C ASN A 211 -31.19 -8.44 -15.86
N VAL A 212 -31.15 -7.17 -16.17
CA VAL A 212 -29.93 -6.48 -16.56
C VAL A 212 -29.86 -5.16 -15.82
N ALA A 213 -28.74 -4.93 -15.14
CA ALA A 213 -28.44 -3.68 -14.47
C ALA A 213 -27.14 -3.07 -15.03
N VAL A 214 -27.13 -1.76 -15.14
CA VAL A 214 -25.99 -0.96 -15.62
C VAL A 214 -25.71 0.10 -14.58
N ASN A 215 -24.47 0.26 -14.21
CA ASN A 215 -23.99 1.39 -13.42
C ASN A 215 -22.91 2.14 -14.20
N VAL A 216 -22.98 3.47 -14.17
CA VAL A 216 -21.92 4.35 -14.65
C VAL A 216 -21.70 5.41 -13.58
N GLU A 217 -20.48 5.56 -13.15
CA GLU A 217 -20.15 6.51 -12.08
C GLU A 217 -18.83 7.23 -12.36
N GLY A 218 -18.72 8.43 -11.83
CA GLY A 218 -17.49 9.21 -11.87
C GLY A 218 -17.29 9.96 -10.57
N SER A 219 -16.02 10.12 -10.18
CA SER A 219 -15.63 10.92 -9.03
C SER A 219 -14.35 11.69 -9.33
N SER A 220 -14.21 12.85 -8.68
CA SER A 220 -13.03 13.71 -8.79
C SER A 220 -12.69 14.28 -7.42
N SER A 221 -11.43 14.21 -7.08
CA SER A 221 -10.85 14.83 -5.89
C SER A 221 -9.49 15.46 -6.23
N PRO A 222 -9.18 16.70 -5.79
CA PRO A 222 -7.92 17.36 -6.10
C PRO A 222 -6.78 16.84 -5.25
N ILE A 223 -5.55 17.19 -5.63
CA ILE A 223 -4.37 17.07 -4.76
C ILE A 223 -4.56 17.97 -3.55
N ALA A 224 -4.19 17.47 -2.37
CA ALA A 224 -4.04 18.26 -1.17
C ALA A 224 -2.60 18.24 -0.66
N ARG A 225 -2.05 19.39 -0.30
CA ARG A 225 -0.72 19.51 0.30
C ARG A 225 -0.82 19.61 1.82
N PHE A 226 0.22 19.20 2.52
CA PHE A 226 0.31 19.43 3.96
C PHE A 226 0.21 20.92 4.31
N SER A 227 0.72 21.80 3.45
CA SER A 227 0.64 23.25 3.61
C SER A 227 -0.77 23.82 3.51
N ASP A 228 -1.71 23.14 2.88
CA ASP A 228 -3.06 23.64 2.59
C ASP A 228 -3.96 23.65 3.85
N PHE A 229 -3.62 22.87 4.87
CA PHE A 229 -4.41 22.74 6.09
C PHE A 229 -3.63 23.12 7.34
N PRO A 230 -4.19 23.97 8.23
CA PRO A 230 -3.49 24.42 9.42
C PRO A 230 -3.02 23.32 10.37
N ALA A 231 -3.73 22.20 10.41
CA ALA A 231 -3.39 21.07 11.28
C ALA A 231 -2.15 20.32 10.78
N SER A 232 -2.07 20.05 9.49
CA SER A 232 -0.97 19.33 8.84
C SER A 232 0.23 20.25 8.52
N ASN A 233 -0.01 21.55 8.33
CA ASN A 233 1.04 22.54 8.04
C ASN A 233 2.01 22.77 9.23
N ARG A 234 1.91 21.99 10.29
CA ARG A 234 2.89 22.00 11.41
C ARG A 234 4.23 21.39 11.03
N SER A 235 4.29 20.72 9.88
CA SER A 235 5.52 20.03 9.42
C SER A 235 6.06 19.05 10.46
N ARG A 236 5.20 18.15 10.92
CA ARG A 236 5.52 17.15 11.93
C ARG A 236 5.94 15.85 11.26
N ILE A 237 7.08 15.35 11.64
CA ILE A 237 7.59 14.04 11.21
C ILE A 237 8.17 13.28 12.39
N THR A 238 8.44 12.00 12.20
CA THR A 238 9.35 11.22 13.05
C THR A 238 10.69 11.02 12.32
N SER A 239 11.77 11.06 13.06
CA SER A 239 13.14 10.84 12.56
C SER A 239 13.91 9.98 13.53
N GLY A 240 14.99 9.37 13.08
CA GLY A 240 15.91 8.65 13.96
C GLY A 240 16.32 9.50 15.15
N ASN A 241 16.26 8.90 16.34
CA ASN A 241 16.63 9.59 17.57
C ASN A 241 18.15 9.51 17.76
N PRO A 242 18.87 10.63 17.72
CA PRO A 242 20.32 10.61 17.86
C PRO A 242 20.79 10.18 19.27
N ASP A 243 19.92 10.16 20.24
CA ASP A 243 20.22 9.71 21.60
C ASP A 243 20.02 8.20 21.79
N ASP A 244 19.34 7.53 20.83
CA ASP A 244 19.17 6.08 20.83
C ASP A 244 20.51 5.36 20.57
N THR A 245 20.89 4.46 21.48
CA THR A 245 22.08 3.62 21.39
C THR A 245 21.75 2.14 21.19
N GLY A 246 20.45 1.82 21.10
CA GLY A 246 19.96 0.47 20.81
C GLY A 246 18.70 0.08 21.58
N PRO A 247 18.13 -1.08 21.27
CA PRO A 247 16.76 -1.44 21.68
C PRO A 247 16.52 -1.58 23.21
N ASP A 248 17.57 -1.69 24.02
CA ASP A 248 17.47 -1.92 25.47
C ASP A 248 17.93 -0.74 26.33
N ASP A 249 18.17 0.43 25.74
CA ASP A 249 18.64 1.61 26.48
C ASP A 249 17.50 2.43 27.12
N GLY A 250 16.25 2.14 26.75
CA GLY A 250 15.05 2.82 27.22
C GLY A 250 14.81 4.17 26.55
N ILE A 251 15.52 4.46 25.46
CA ILE A 251 15.36 5.66 24.64
C ILE A 251 14.66 5.24 23.34
N PRO A 252 13.58 5.91 22.91
CA PRO A 252 12.92 5.58 21.66
C PRO A 252 13.85 5.75 20.46
N SER A 253 13.84 4.79 19.52
CA SER A 253 14.63 4.84 18.28
C SER A 253 14.20 5.98 17.35
N LEU A 254 12.97 6.42 17.48
CA LEU A 254 12.42 7.55 16.73
C LEU A 254 12.06 8.70 17.68
N THR A 255 12.28 9.92 17.22
CA THR A 255 11.87 11.14 17.91
C THR A 255 11.03 12.03 17.00
N GLU A 256 10.16 12.83 17.61
CA GLU A 256 9.36 13.82 16.88
C GLU A 256 10.21 15.03 16.52
N VAL A 257 10.11 15.48 15.27
CA VAL A 257 10.71 16.73 14.80
C VAL A 257 9.58 17.66 14.33
N MET A 258 9.44 18.82 14.95
CA MET A 258 8.39 19.77 14.63
C MET A 258 8.78 21.23 14.98
N PRO A 259 8.79 22.17 14.03
CA PRO A 259 8.58 21.98 12.59
C PRO A 259 9.82 21.40 11.90
N ALA A 260 9.62 20.38 11.06
CA ALA A 260 10.69 19.69 10.37
C ALA A 260 11.14 20.41 9.12
N TYR A 261 12.47 20.54 8.99
CA TYR A 261 13.16 21.14 7.84
C TYR A 261 14.31 20.23 7.39
N PHE A 262 14.55 20.19 6.09
CA PHE A 262 15.80 19.62 5.55
C PHE A 262 16.92 20.65 5.72
N TRP A 263 17.83 20.42 6.66
CA TRP A 263 18.90 21.38 6.95
C TRP A 263 20.02 21.38 5.90
N ASN A 264 20.12 20.36 5.09
CA ASN A 264 21.24 20.14 4.16
C ASN A 264 21.04 20.80 2.80
N PHE A 265 19.84 21.29 2.49
CA PHE A 265 19.53 22.04 1.26
C PHE A 265 18.35 23.00 1.44
N ASN A 266 18.24 23.91 0.49
CA ASN A 266 17.04 24.71 0.25
C ASN A 266 16.96 25.15 -1.23
N GLY A 267 15.90 25.87 -1.62
CA GLY A 267 15.71 26.35 -2.98
C GLY A 267 16.73 27.40 -3.43
N ASN A 268 17.41 28.09 -2.53
CA ASN A 268 18.45 29.08 -2.85
C ASN A 268 19.85 28.48 -3.00
N GLY A 269 20.12 27.39 -2.29
CA GLY A 269 21.40 26.69 -2.28
C GLY A 269 22.30 27.03 -1.11
N THR A 270 22.57 26.02 -0.27
CA THR A 270 23.50 26.07 0.85
C THR A 270 24.92 25.70 0.41
N ILE A 271 25.96 26.26 1.04
CA ILE A 271 27.34 26.18 0.54
C ILE A 271 28.21 25.39 1.52
N TYR A 272 29.02 24.49 0.98
CA TYR A 272 29.92 23.59 1.73
C TYR A 272 31.37 23.67 1.24
N ASN A 273 32.32 23.49 2.16
CA ASN A 273 33.74 23.47 1.85
C ASN A 273 34.19 22.12 1.24
N ALA A 274 33.46 21.04 1.52
CA ALA A 274 33.72 19.72 0.97
C ALA A 274 32.43 18.89 1.05
N PRO A 275 32.19 17.93 0.16
CA PRO A 275 31.17 16.91 0.30
C PRO A 275 31.68 15.81 1.23
N ALA A 276 32.07 16.18 2.46
CA ALA A 276 32.73 15.26 3.39
C ALA A 276 31.75 14.72 4.42
N PRO A 277 31.97 13.51 4.98
CA PRO A 277 31.17 13.00 6.08
C PRO A 277 31.12 13.96 7.27
N PRO A 278 30.17 13.77 8.19
CA PRO A 278 30.03 14.68 9.35
C PRO A 278 31.35 14.84 10.12
N PRO A 279 31.54 16.02 10.74
CA PRO A 279 30.67 17.18 10.62
C PRO A 279 30.77 17.82 9.24
N PHE A 280 29.65 17.88 8.51
CA PHE A 280 29.60 18.57 7.19
C PHE A 280 30.15 19.99 7.37
N LEU A 281 31.23 20.27 6.68
CA LEU A 281 31.89 21.58 6.79
C LEU A 281 31.13 22.60 5.95
N GLN A 282 29.99 23.10 6.47
CA GLN A 282 29.34 24.24 5.86
C GLN A 282 30.32 25.40 5.76
N THR A 283 30.31 26.05 4.62
CA THR A 283 31.11 27.28 4.44
C THR A 283 30.56 28.37 5.33
N THR A 284 31.40 28.99 6.13
CA THR A 284 30.99 30.03 7.09
C THR A 284 31.63 31.37 6.75
N LEU A 285 30.82 32.44 6.89
CA LEU A 285 31.28 33.83 6.83
C LEU A 285 30.94 34.51 8.15
N ASN A 286 31.94 35.10 8.78
CA ASN A 286 31.81 35.72 10.11
C ASN A 286 31.21 34.80 11.20
N GLY A 287 31.46 33.49 11.10
CA GLY A 287 31.02 32.48 12.04
C GLY A 287 29.60 31.93 11.80
N SER A 288 28.91 32.37 10.75
CA SER A 288 27.61 31.83 10.34
C SER A 288 27.72 31.04 9.03
N PRO A 289 27.05 29.90 8.90
CA PRO A 289 26.88 29.24 7.62
C PRO A 289 26.25 30.20 6.60
N ILE A 290 26.46 29.94 5.29
CA ILE A 290 26.04 30.84 4.22
C ILE A 290 25.24 30.10 3.13
N GLN A 291 24.39 30.83 2.45
CA GLN A 291 23.58 30.44 1.31
C GLN A 291 23.56 31.53 0.26
N PHE A 292 23.11 31.20 -0.94
CA PHE A 292 22.75 32.22 -1.92
C PHE A 292 21.40 32.84 -1.57
N SER A 293 21.16 34.05 -2.05
CA SER A 293 19.83 34.68 -2.12
C SER A 293 19.31 34.61 -3.58
N PRO A 294 18.03 34.91 -3.83
CA PRO A 294 17.47 34.88 -5.18
C PRO A 294 18.20 35.77 -6.19
N ASP A 295 18.83 36.87 -5.75
CA ASP A 295 19.63 37.74 -6.62
C ASP A 295 21.08 37.28 -6.83
N GLY A 296 21.45 36.12 -6.29
CA GLY A 296 22.81 35.57 -6.37
C GLY A 296 23.80 36.13 -5.37
N SER A 297 23.39 37.01 -4.45
CA SER A 297 24.24 37.48 -3.35
C SER A 297 24.38 36.46 -2.25
N ILE A 298 25.42 36.61 -1.38
CA ILE A 298 25.64 35.69 -0.26
C ILE A 298 25.01 36.25 1.01
N ILE A 299 24.19 35.43 1.65
CA ILE A 299 23.52 35.76 2.92
C ILE A 299 23.79 34.68 3.97
N PRO A 300 23.63 34.99 5.29
CA PRO A 300 23.67 33.99 6.34
C PRO A 300 22.64 32.88 6.11
N TYR A 301 22.95 31.67 6.58
CA TYR A 301 22.10 30.49 6.58
C TYR A 301 21.97 30.00 8.03
N ASN A 302 20.72 29.73 8.45
CA ASN A 302 20.43 29.10 9.71
C ASN A 302 20.05 27.63 9.49
N PRO A 303 20.86 26.64 9.87
CA PRO A 303 20.53 25.22 9.68
C PRO A 303 19.42 24.71 10.63
N GLY A 304 18.96 25.52 11.60
CA GLY A 304 18.03 25.10 12.64
C GLY A 304 18.70 24.28 13.75
N ASN A 305 17.89 23.64 14.58
CA ASN A 305 18.36 22.68 15.56
C ASN A 305 18.40 21.30 14.92
N ILE A 306 19.59 20.83 14.54
CA ILE A 306 19.77 19.54 13.86
C ILE A 306 19.45 18.42 14.85
N ILE A 307 18.42 17.63 14.54
CA ILE A 307 18.03 16.46 15.32
C ILE A 307 18.69 15.21 14.75
N GLY A 308 18.77 15.13 13.42
CA GLY A 308 19.37 14.00 12.72
C GLY A 308 19.63 14.32 11.25
N ILE A 309 19.91 13.32 10.47
CA ILE A 309 20.11 13.44 9.03
C ILE A 309 18.84 12.91 8.35
N PRO A 310 18.18 13.69 7.49
CA PRO A 310 18.51 15.06 7.06
C PRO A 310 17.74 16.18 7.77
N PHE A 311 17.17 15.96 8.97
CA PHE A 311 16.15 16.82 9.57
C PHE A 311 16.65 17.70 10.73
N ALA A 312 16.09 18.91 10.79
CA ALA A 312 16.25 19.86 11.88
C ALA A 312 14.91 20.48 12.27
N GLU A 313 14.82 20.99 13.50
CA GLU A 313 13.71 21.83 13.93
C GLU A 313 13.97 23.28 13.51
N GLY A 314 13.11 23.80 12.64
CA GLY A 314 13.23 25.15 12.13
C GLY A 314 14.44 25.38 11.23
N GLY A 315 14.79 26.65 11.04
CA GLY A 315 15.89 27.06 10.16
C GLY A 315 15.47 27.61 8.82
N ASP A 316 16.45 27.78 7.90
CA ASP A 316 16.26 28.32 6.55
C ASP A 316 16.31 27.21 5.47
N GLY A 317 16.29 25.95 5.89
CA GLY A 317 16.23 24.80 5.00
C GLY A 317 14.87 24.65 4.31
N THR A 318 14.71 23.64 3.49
CA THR A 318 13.41 23.35 2.88
C THR A 318 12.48 22.72 3.91
N ARG A 319 11.30 23.28 4.05
CA ARG A 319 10.31 22.78 4.99
C ARG A 319 9.67 21.49 4.45
N TYR A 320 9.56 20.48 5.30
CA TYR A 320 9.02 19.17 4.86
C TYR A 320 7.59 19.27 4.31
N SER A 321 6.69 20.01 4.99
CA SER A 321 5.30 20.19 4.56
C SER A 321 5.12 20.88 3.21
N ASP A 322 6.15 21.57 2.71
CA ASP A 322 6.08 22.27 1.43
C ASP A 322 6.38 21.30 0.26
N LEU A 323 7.06 20.19 0.55
CA LEU A 323 7.40 19.16 -0.44
C LEU A 323 6.44 17.97 -0.42
N ALA A 324 5.74 17.74 0.68
CA ALA A 324 4.93 16.55 0.84
C ALA A 324 3.46 16.79 0.47
N GLY A 325 2.88 15.84 -0.25
CA GLY A 325 1.44 15.73 -0.47
C GLY A 325 0.73 15.15 0.77
N LEU A 326 -0.45 15.67 1.09
CA LEU A 326 -1.33 15.12 2.11
C LEU A 326 -2.30 14.09 1.53
N ARG A 327 -2.81 14.37 0.32
CA ARG A 327 -3.68 13.46 -0.42
C ARG A 327 -3.36 13.54 -1.91
N THR A 328 -3.36 12.40 -2.54
CA THR A 328 -3.30 12.24 -4.00
C THR A 328 -4.62 12.69 -4.60
N GLY A 329 -4.58 13.45 -5.69
CA GLY A 329 -5.76 13.75 -6.51
C GLY A 329 -6.17 12.48 -7.25
N VAL A 330 -7.48 12.22 -7.36
CA VAL A 330 -7.99 11.04 -8.07
C VAL A 330 -9.21 11.42 -8.90
N ASP A 331 -9.11 11.21 -10.20
CA ASP A 331 -10.23 11.23 -11.14
C ASP A 331 -10.56 9.81 -11.57
N ARG A 332 -11.82 9.42 -11.44
CA ARG A 332 -12.28 8.07 -11.75
C ARG A 332 -13.51 8.08 -12.63
N LEU A 333 -13.53 7.16 -13.60
CA LEU A 333 -14.70 6.82 -14.40
C LEU A 333 -14.85 5.30 -14.42
N SER A 334 -15.99 4.79 -13.98
CA SER A 334 -16.28 3.35 -14.00
C SER A 334 -17.64 3.06 -14.62
N ALA A 335 -17.73 1.93 -15.31
CA ALA A 335 -18.95 1.40 -15.85
C ALA A 335 -19.04 -0.11 -15.57
N ASN A 336 -20.17 -0.55 -15.09
CA ASN A 336 -20.43 -1.97 -14.83
C ASN A 336 -21.78 -2.38 -15.43
N VAL A 337 -21.82 -3.55 -16.03
CA VAL A 337 -23.03 -4.19 -16.51
C VAL A 337 -23.09 -5.58 -15.89
N ILE A 338 -24.15 -5.87 -15.16
CA ILE A 338 -24.40 -7.18 -14.59
C ILE A 338 -25.77 -7.66 -15.07
N GLY A 339 -25.90 -8.94 -15.32
CA GLY A 339 -27.19 -9.48 -15.69
C GLY A 339 -27.25 -11.00 -15.56
N HIS A 340 -28.48 -11.47 -15.42
CA HIS A 340 -28.77 -12.89 -15.42
C HIS A 340 -29.97 -13.23 -16.32
N TYR A 341 -30.05 -14.47 -16.73
CA TYR A 341 -31.17 -14.98 -17.48
C TYR A 341 -31.43 -16.46 -17.17
N ASP A 342 -32.64 -16.77 -16.74
CA ASP A 342 -33.10 -18.14 -16.48
C ASP A 342 -33.41 -18.84 -17.79
N LEU A 343 -32.41 -19.58 -18.30
CA LEU A 343 -32.52 -20.41 -19.53
C LEU A 343 -33.57 -21.51 -19.36
N ALA A 344 -33.69 -22.05 -18.15
CA ALA A 344 -34.67 -23.03 -17.73
C ALA A 344 -34.92 -22.84 -16.21
N PRO A 345 -36.00 -23.42 -15.62
CA PRO A 345 -36.25 -23.28 -14.19
C PRO A 345 -35.13 -23.73 -13.26
N ASN A 346 -34.21 -24.52 -13.77
CA ASN A 346 -33.05 -25.07 -13.06
C ASN A 346 -31.69 -24.72 -13.71
N LEU A 347 -31.68 -23.68 -14.57
CA LEU A 347 -30.45 -23.28 -15.27
C LEU A 347 -30.45 -21.76 -15.48
N ARG A 348 -29.52 -21.05 -14.84
CA ARG A 348 -29.31 -19.61 -14.94
C ARG A 348 -27.98 -19.30 -15.62
N LEU A 349 -28.01 -18.36 -16.54
CA LEU A 349 -26.83 -17.71 -17.12
C LEU A 349 -26.58 -16.40 -16.38
N ASN A 350 -25.33 -16.15 -15.97
CA ASN A 350 -24.89 -14.89 -15.38
C ASN A 350 -23.79 -14.28 -16.26
N ALA A 351 -23.80 -12.95 -16.36
CA ALA A 351 -22.79 -12.20 -17.11
C ALA A 351 -22.45 -10.91 -16.37
N GLU A 352 -21.17 -10.55 -16.36
CA GLU A 352 -20.66 -9.30 -15.82
C GLU A 352 -19.62 -8.72 -16.75
N LEU A 353 -19.69 -7.39 -16.97
CA LEU A 353 -18.69 -6.59 -17.66
C LEU A 353 -18.36 -5.39 -16.80
N LEU A 354 -17.07 -5.16 -16.54
CA LEU A 354 -16.58 -4.02 -15.80
C LEU A 354 -15.52 -3.29 -16.61
N TYR A 355 -15.61 -1.98 -16.63
CA TYR A 355 -14.58 -1.06 -17.11
C TYR A 355 -14.33 -0.01 -16.04
N SER A 356 -13.08 0.31 -15.77
CA SER A 356 -12.70 1.41 -14.89
C SER A 356 -11.44 2.08 -15.42
N ASN A 357 -11.44 3.41 -15.42
CA ASN A 357 -10.26 4.24 -15.65
C ASN A 357 -10.06 5.13 -14.43
N THR A 358 -8.87 5.12 -13.87
CA THR A 358 -8.46 5.95 -12.73
C THR A 358 -7.21 6.72 -13.12
N GLU A 359 -7.28 8.05 -13.06
CA GLU A 359 -6.13 8.94 -13.19
C GLU A 359 -5.82 9.50 -11.80
N ALA A 360 -4.59 9.29 -11.31
CA ALA A 360 -4.13 9.80 -10.04
C ALA A 360 -3.01 10.82 -10.24
N GLU A 361 -3.06 11.91 -9.49
CA GLU A 361 -2.07 12.97 -9.51
C GLU A 361 -1.42 13.11 -8.13
N SER A 362 -0.09 13.01 -8.07
CA SER A 362 0.67 13.17 -6.83
C SER A 362 1.80 14.19 -6.99
N ILE A 363 2.31 14.68 -5.86
CA ILE A 363 3.38 15.67 -5.83
C ILE A 363 4.70 14.91 -5.73
N PRO A 364 5.56 14.94 -6.77
CA PRO A 364 6.88 14.34 -6.70
C PRO A 364 7.77 15.11 -5.71
N GLN A 365 8.69 14.42 -5.05
CA GLN A 365 9.66 15.05 -4.14
C GLN A 365 10.56 16.09 -4.83
N GLY A 366 10.61 16.09 -6.16
CA GLY A 366 11.43 16.98 -6.95
C GLY A 366 12.91 16.59 -6.98
N TYR A 367 13.70 17.36 -7.73
CA TYR A 367 15.10 17.09 -7.95
C TYR A 367 15.98 17.87 -6.97
N ALA A 368 16.83 17.19 -6.23
CA ALA A 368 17.79 17.78 -5.30
C ALA A 368 19.23 17.31 -5.59
N ARG A 369 20.17 18.21 -5.46
CA ARG A 369 21.61 17.93 -5.47
C ARG A 369 22.15 18.25 -4.08
N THR A 370 22.61 17.23 -3.37
CA THR A 370 22.89 17.36 -1.93
C THR A 370 24.25 16.77 -1.55
N VAL A 371 24.84 17.31 -0.48
CA VAL A 371 26.07 16.77 0.12
C VAL A 371 25.90 15.39 0.73
N LEU A 372 24.66 14.92 0.93
CA LEU A 372 24.40 13.58 1.46
C LEU A 372 24.72 12.49 0.44
N ASN A 373 24.62 12.77 -0.86
CA ASN A 373 25.03 11.83 -1.89
C ASN A 373 26.54 11.98 -2.15
N GLN A 374 27.33 11.03 -1.69
CA GLN A 374 28.78 11.08 -1.72
C GLN A 374 29.43 10.07 -2.66
N THR A 375 28.69 9.08 -3.13
CA THR A 375 29.22 7.98 -3.93
C THR A 375 29.37 8.32 -5.39
N ASP A 376 28.43 9.10 -5.94
CA ASP A 376 28.49 9.57 -7.32
C ASP A 376 28.56 11.10 -7.36
N PRO A 377 29.73 11.68 -7.69
CA PRO A 377 29.86 13.12 -7.86
C PRO A 377 28.89 13.69 -8.92
N ALA A 378 28.42 12.85 -9.84
CA ALA A 378 27.44 13.25 -10.84
C ALA A 378 26.03 13.47 -10.23
N LEU A 379 25.76 12.88 -9.08
CA LEU A 379 24.47 12.97 -8.36
C LEU A 379 24.57 13.79 -7.05
N GLY A 380 25.78 14.03 -6.55
CA GLY A 380 26.04 14.79 -5.34
C GLY A 380 25.92 16.30 -5.49
N ALA A 381 26.32 17.03 -4.46
CA ALA A 381 26.36 18.48 -4.45
C ALA A 381 27.14 19.04 -5.66
N ILE A 382 26.67 20.18 -6.19
CA ILE A 382 27.25 20.81 -7.37
C ILE A 382 28.57 21.48 -7.01
N MET A 383 29.66 21.00 -7.61
CA MET A 383 30.97 21.62 -7.46
C MET A 383 31.05 22.88 -8.33
N PHE A 384 31.52 24.00 -7.75
CA PHE A 384 31.73 25.25 -8.48
C PHE A 384 32.98 25.99 -8.01
N THR A 385 33.51 26.87 -8.86
CA THR A 385 34.71 27.68 -8.61
C THR A 385 34.44 29.15 -8.91
N ALA A 386 35.40 30.03 -8.51
CA ALA A 386 35.29 31.46 -8.75
C ALA A 386 35.25 31.85 -10.23
N SER A 387 35.56 30.93 -11.15
CA SER A 387 35.48 31.17 -12.60
C SER A 387 34.08 30.97 -13.20
N ASN A 388 33.07 30.55 -12.41
CA ASN A 388 31.72 30.38 -12.93
C ASN A 388 31.11 31.72 -13.27
N PRO A 389 30.70 31.94 -14.54
CA PRO A 389 30.27 33.27 -15.06
C PRO A 389 28.93 33.76 -14.47
N TYR A 390 28.19 32.92 -13.79
CA TYR A 390 26.96 33.30 -13.09
C TYR A 390 27.21 33.91 -11.72
N LEU A 391 28.42 33.78 -11.15
CA LEU A 391 28.75 34.42 -9.88
C LEU A 391 28.96 35.92 -10.04
N THR A 392 28.33 36.71 -9.18
CA THR A 392 28.59 38.16 -9.11
C THR A 392 29.93 38.45 -8.45
N ASP A 393 30.54 39.60 -8.75
CA ASP A 393 31.81 40.04 -8.11
C ASP A 393 31.66 40.07 -6.56
N ASP A 394 30.51 40.52 -6.06
CA ASP A 394 30.22 40.58 -4.61
C ASP A 394 30.12 39.18 -4.02
N ALA A 395 29.51 38.21 -4.73
CA ALA A 395 29.48 36.83 -4.30
C ALA A 395 30.87 36.20 -4.27
N ILE A 396 31.69 36.42 -5.32
CA ILE A 396 33.08 35.96 -5.37
C ILE A 396 33.91 36.54 -4.19
N ALA A 397 33.73 37.84 -3.91
CA ALA A 397 34.41 38.49 -2.79
C ALA A 397 34.00 37.88 -1.43
N SER A 398 32.71 37.65 -1.22
CA SER A 398 32.15 37.06 -0.01
C SER A 398 32.61 35.61 0.20
N LEU A 399 32.55 34.79 -0.87
CA LEU A 399 33.01 33.40 -0.86
C LEU A 399 34.53 33.30 -0.63
N SER A 400 35.32 34.23 -1.23
CA SER A 400 36.76 34.30 -1.00
C SER A 400 37.12 34.72 0.42
N ALA A 401 36.30 35.55 1.05
CA ALA A 401 36.43 35.91 2.47
C ALA A 401 36.11 34.73 3.38
N ALA A 402 35.10 33.91 3.03
CA ALA A 402 34.70 32.71 3.76
C ALA A 402 35.73 31.56 3.58
N ASN A 403 36.23 31.38 2.35
CA ASN A 403 37.27 30.40 2.00
C ASN A 403 38.32 31.05 1.10
N PRO A 404 39.48 31.47 1.64
CA PRO A 404 40.53 32.15 0.88
C PRO A 404 41.03 31.35 -0.33
N GLY A 405 40.96 30.03 -0.31
CA GLY A 405 41.34 29.16 -1.45
C GLY A 405 40.45 29.36 -2.67
N PHE A 406 39.22 29.79 -2.47
CA PHE A 406 38.24 30.01 -3.55
C PHE A 406 38.72 31.06 -4.56
N ALA A 407 39.34 32.14 -4.08
CA ALA A 407 39.95 33.17 -4.94
C ALA A 407 41.06 32.62 -5.84
N PHE A 408 41.67 31.49 -5.49
CA PHE A 408 42.71 30.83 -6.23
C PHE A 408 42.26 29.57 -6.98
N GLY A 409 40.93 29.41 -7.12
CA GLY A 409 40.33 28.31 -7.89
C GLY A 409 40.03 27.03 -7.08
N ALA A 410 40.15 27.07 -5.75
CA ALA A 410 39.67 25.96 -4.94
C ALA A 410 38.10 25.84 -5.07
N PRO A 411 37.56 24.63 -5.21
CA PRO A 411 36.11 24.45 -5.36
C PRO A 411 35.36 24.66 -4.04
N LEU A 412 34.13 25.01 -4.16
CA LEU A 412 33.06 24.90 -3.16
C LEU A 412 31.92 24.02 -3.70
N TRP A 413 31.07 23.57 -2.85
CA TRP A 413 29.96 22.70 -3.19
C TRP A 413 28.62 23.36 -2.82
N LEU A 414 27.65 23.30 -3.74
CA LEU A 414 26.29 23.81 -3.60
C LEU A 414 25.34 22.65 -3.38
N SER A 415 24.61 22.70 -2.29
CA SER A 415 23.51 21.77 -2.00
C SER A 415 22.18 22.52 -2.18
N ARG A 416 21.38 22.09 -3.16
CA ARG A 416 20.19 22.82 -3.58
C ARG A 416 19.05 21.89 -4.01
N HIS A 417 17.83 22.30 -3.70
CA HIS A 417 16.59 21.72 -4.19
C HIS A 417 16.06 22.55 -5.36
N PHE A 418 15.69 21.89 -6.47
CA PHE A 418 15.34 22.52 -7.73
C PHE A 418 13.84 22.45 -8.08
N TYR A 419 13.01 22.08 -7.12
CA TYR A 419 11.59 21.74 -7.35
C TYR A 419 10.84 22.80 -8.17
N ASP A 420 10.82 24.04 -7.68
CA ASP A 420 10.02 25.10 -8.31
C ASP A 420 10.69 25.74 -9.54
N ASP A 421 12.00 25.64 -9.64
CA ASP A 421 12.77 26.29 -10.68
C ASP A 421 12.96 25.43 -11.93
N LEU A 422 13.14 24.11 -11.75
CA LEU A 422 13.45 23.21 -12.84
C LEU A 422 12.18 22.66 -13.49
N PHE A 423 11.21 22.31 -12.67
CA PHE A 423 9.95 21.70 -13.09
C PHE A 423 8.75 22.43 -12.44
N PRO A 424 8.45 23.68 -12.88
CA PRO A 424 7.33 24.42 -12.31
C PRO A 424 6.02 23.62 -12.45
N SER A 425 5.32 23.43 -11.33
CA SER A 425 4.07 22.66 -11.30
C SER A 425 4.22 21.22 -11.77
N ASN A 426 5.36 20.58 -11.51
CA ASN A 426 5.53 19.16 -11.79
C ASN A 426 4.55 18.32 -10.96
N ILE A 427 3.84 17.44 -11.63
CA ILE A 427 2.89 16.50 -11.07
C ILE A 427 3.22 15.13 -11.66
N GLN A 428 3.32 14.13 -10.80
CA GLN A 428 3.35 12.74 -11.22
C GLN A 428 1.93 12.32 -11.57
N LYS A 429 1.75 11.72 -12.74
CA LYS A 429 0.50 11.16 -13.20
C LYS A 429 0.60 9.64 -13.26
N ASN A 430 -0.36 8.99 -12.62
CA ASN A 430 -0.55 7.55 -12.68
C ASN A 430 -1.93 7.30 -13.31
N GLU A 431 -1.97 6.53 -14.38
CA GLU A 431 -3.21 6.12 -15.03
C GLU A 431 -3.34 4.60 -14.94
N THR A 432 -4.52 4.12 -14.59
CA THR A 432 -4.84 2.70 -14.53
C THR A 432 -6.16 2.45 -15.22
N GLU A 433 -6.13 1.68 -16.29
CA GLU A 433 -7.31 1.21 -17.01
C GLU A 433 -7.52 -0.27 -16.72
N THR A 434 -8.72 -0.63 -16.31
CA THR A 434 -9.10 -2.01 -15.98
C THR A 434 -10.35 -2.40 -16.72
N TRP A 435 -10.37 -3.57 -17.32
CA TRP A 435 -11.59 -4.19 -17.78
C TRP A 435 -11.65 -5.68 -17.43
N ARG A 436 -12.86 -6.17 -17.17
CA ARG A 436 -13.14 -7.54 -16.79
C ARG A 436 -14.41 -8.02 -17.44
N ALA A 437 -14.40 -9.23 -17.95
CA ALA A 437 -15.56 -9.93 -18.44
C ALA A 437 -15.70 -11.26 -17.71
N GLN A 438 -16.92 -11.59 -17.26
CA GLN A 438 -17.24 -12.86 -16.62
C GLN A 438 -18.49 -13.44 -17.22
N LEU A 439 -18.50 -14.76 -17.41
CA LEU A 439 -19.68 -15.56 -17.77
C LEU A 439 -19.78 -16.74 -16.82
N GLY A 440 -21.01 -17.04 -16.37
CA GLY A 440 -21.30 -18.13 -15.46
C GLY A 440 -22.60 -18.86 -15.83
N LEU A 441 -22.64 -20.12 -15.48
CA LEU A 441 -23.85 -20.95 -15.52
C LEU A 441 -24.03 -21.58 -14.14
N ASP A 442 -25.20 -21.37 -13.55
CA ASP A 442 -25.62 -21.99 -12.32
C ASP A 442 -26.81 -22.90 -12.56
N GLY A 443 -26.84 -24.03 -11.90
CA GLY A 443 -27.92 -24.94 -12.10
C GLY A 443 -28.13 -25.93 -10.96
N ASN A 444 -29.23 -26.67 -11.04
CA ASN A 444 -29.47 -27.81 -10.19
C ASN A 444 -30.04 -28.97 -10.99
N PHE A 445 -29.85 -30.17 -10.49
CA PHE A 445 -30.43 -31.39 -11.06
C PHE A 445 -30.62 -32.46 -9.97
N ASP A 446 -31.64 -33.32 -10.17
CA ASP A 446 -31.87 -34.43 -9.26
C ASP A 446 -31.23 -35.69 -9.80
N ALA A 447 -30.46 -36.38 -8.94
CA ALA A 447 -29.88 -37.68 -9.21
C ALA A 447 -29.73 -38.50 -7.94
N ALA A 448 -29.97 -39.78 -7.98
CA ALA A 448 -29.83 -40.68 -6.83
C ALA A 448 -30.60 -40.22 -5.58
N ASP A 449 -31.83 -39.76 -5.77
CA ASP A 449 -32.74 -39.22 -4.74
C ASP A 449 -32.17 -38.01 -3.99
N ARG A 450 -31.30 -37.21 -4.65
CA ARG A 450 -30.68 -36.00 -4.11
C ARG A 450 -30.72 -34.86 -5.12
N ASN A 451 -30.82 -33.66 -4.60
CA ASN A 451 -30.65 -32.46 -5.39
C ASN A 451 -29.16 -32.05 -5.40
N PHE A 452 -28.61 -31.90 -6.61
CA PHE A 452 -27.26 -31.37 -6.83
C PHE A 452 -27.39 -29.94 -7.33
N TYR A 453 -26.68 -29.02 -6.70
CA TYR A 453 -26.47 -27.67 -7.23
C TYR A 453 -25.04 -27.53 -7.74
N TRP A 454 -24.88 -26.80 -8.82
CA TRP A 454 -23.56 -26.62 -9.45
C TRP A 454 -23.43 -25.22 -10.03
N SER A 455 -22.20 -24.76 -10.13
CA SER A 455 -21.86 -23.56 -10.89
C SER A 455 -20.58 -23.77 -11.69
N VAL A 456 -20.51 -23.13 -12.87
CA VAL A 456 -19.31 -23.04 -13.70
C VAL A 456 -19.18 -21.61 -14.17
N SER A 457 -18.03 -21.00 -13.99
CA SER A 457 -17.78 -19.65 -14.46
C SER A 457 -16.36 -19.50 -15.00
N GLY A 458 -16.22 -18.59 -15.96
CA GLY A 458 -14.93 -18.14 -16.46
C GLY A 458 -14.87 -16.64 -16.48
N SER A 459 -13.73 -16.06 -16.14
CA SER A 459 -13.47 -14.64 -16.24
C SER A 459 -12.13 -14.38 -16.93
N TYR A 460 -12.07 -13.25 -17.61
CA TYR A 460 -10.84 -12.65 -18.12
C TYR A 460 -10.81 -11.19 -17.73
N ALA A 461 -9.67 -10.76 -17.25
CA ALA A 461 -9.46 -9.37 -16.86
C ALA A 461 -8.06 -8.91 -17.27
N GLU A 462 -7.95 -7.62 -17.57
CA GLU A 462 -6.73 -6.95 -17.95
C GLU A 462 -6.65 -5.59 -17.27
N VAL A 463 -5.48 -5.26 -16.77
CA VAL A 463 -5.13 -3.97 -16.19
C VAL A 463 -3.94 -3.43 -16.95
N SER A 464 -4.09 -2.25 -17.53
CA SER A 464 -2.99 -1.48 -18.11
C SER A 464 -2.75 -0.23 -17.26
N GLY A 465 -1.51 0.04 -16.92
CA GLY A 465 -1.17 1.20 -16.14
C GLY A 465 0.05 1.94 -16.66
N SER A 466 0.12 3.24 -16.35
CA SER A 466 1.25 4.07 -16.69
C SER A 466 1.58 5.06 -15.58
N GLN A 467 2.86 5.36 -15.43
CA GLN A 467 3.37 6.42 -14.57
C GLN A 467 4.17 7.41 -15.41
N ARG A 468 3.98 8.70 -15.20
CA ARG A 468 4.68 9.77 -15.92
C ARG A 468 5.02 10.91 -14.97
N VAL A 469 6.29 11.30 -14.97
CA VAL A 469 6.79 12.44 -14.19
C VAL A 469 7.98 13.10 -14.91
N TRP A 470 8.08 14.41 -14.83
CA TRP A 470 9.28 15.12 -15.31
C TRP A 470 10.42 14.97 -14.31
N ASP A 471 11.58 14.59 -14.80
CA ASP A 471 12.82 14.44 -14.03
C ASP A 471 14.01 15.06 -14.77
N ALA A 472 15.14 15.19 -14.10
CA ALA A 472 16.36 15.72 -14.67
C ALA A 472 17.20 14.63 -15.33
N ASN A 473 17.55 14.82 -16.60
CA ASN A 473 18.61 14.05 -17.22
C ASN A 473 19.95 14.41 -16.58
N VAL A 474 20.53 13.49 -15.84
CA VAL A 474 21.76 13.69 -15.04
C VAL A 474 22.93 14.20 -15.88
N SER A 475 23.17 13.59 -17.04
CA SER A 475 24.27 13.98 -17.93
C SER A 475 24.10 15.37 -18.48
N LYS A 476 22.89 15.72 -18.93
CA LYS A 476 22.56 17.05 -19.42
C LYS A 476 22.58 18.10 -18.32
N PHE A 477 22.08 17.76 -17.11
CA PHE A 477 22.15 18.65 -15.96
C PHE A 477 23.62 18.98 -15.62
N ASN A 478 24.48 17.95 -15.54
CA ASN A 478 25.90 18.12 -15.25
C ASN A 478 26.64 18.90 -16.34
N ALA A 479 26.24 18.80 -17.61
CA ALA A 479 26.77 19.62 -18.69
C ALA A 479 26.32 21.09 -18.55
N ALA A 480 25.02 21.31 -18.26
CA ALA A 480 24.40 22.65 -18.16
C ALA A 480 24.96 23.48 -16.99
N VAL A 481 25.17 22.86 -15.80
CA VAL A 481 25.69 23.58 -14.62
C VAL A 481 27.18 23.96 -14.76
N ARG A 482 27.93 23.32 -15.68
CA ARG A 482 29.31 23.66 -15.99
C ARG A 482 29.32 24.76 -17.06
N ALA A 483 28.96 25.97 -16.65
CA ALA A 483 28.93 27.15 -17.54
C ALA A 483 30.27 27.86 -17.53
N VAL A 484 30.67 28.39 -18.71
CA VAL A 484 31.88 29.19 -18.93
C VAL A 484 31.58 30.37 -19.83
N ASP A 485 32.40 31.44 -19.78
CA ASP A 485 32.43 32.53 -20.77
C ASP A 485 33.22 32.03 -21.99
N ASP A 486 32.68 32.17 -23.20
CA ASP A 486 33.29 31.78 -24.46
C ASP A 486 34.43 32.75 -24.92
N GLY A 487 34.75 33.76 -24.12
CA GLY A 487 35.71 34.80 -24.42
C GLY A 487 35.12 35.93 -25.30
N THR A 488 33.88 35.83 -25.68
CA THR A 488 33.13 36.89 -26.41
C THR A 488 32.05 37.58 -25.55
N GLY A 489 31.91 37.10 -24.31
CA GLY A 489 30.94 37.59 -23.35
C GLY A 489 29.63 36.79 -23.35
N ASN A 490 29.56 35.65 -24.05
CA ASN A 490 28.43 34.75 -23.97
C ASN A 490 28.70 33.63 -22.96
N ILE A 491 27.72 33.30 -22.14
CA ILE A 491 27.76 32.17 -21.26
C ILE A 491 27.32 30.93 -22.04
N VAL A 492 28.20 29.91 -22.09
CA VAL A 492 27.97 28.65 -22.80
C VAL A 492 28.26 27.47 -21.92
N CYS A 493 27.79 26.29 -22.29
CA CYS A 493 28.19 25.05 -21.60
C CYS A 493 29.67 24.76 -21.87
N ALA A 494 30.40 24.35 -20.85
CA ALA A 494 31.85 24.08 -20.94
C ALA A 494 32.22 23.08 -22.04
N ILE A 495 31.36 22.08 -22.29
CA ILE A 495 31.55 21.08 -23.35
C ILE A 495 31.59 21.65 -24.75
N ASN A 496 30.99 22.83 -24.97
CA ASN A 496 30.98 23.55 -26.28
C ASN A 496 32.11 24.60 -26.37
N ALA A 497 32.92 24.74 -25.34
CA ALA A 497 34.00 25.73 -25.29
C ALA A 497 35.34 25.09 -25.01
N ASP A 498 35.44 23.78 -24.86
CA ASP A 498 36.68 23.05 -24.70
C ASP A 498 37.34 22.76 -26.06
N ALA A 499 38.49 22.04 -26.07
CA ALA A 499 39.23 21.72 -27.27
C ALA A 499 38.74 20.45 -27.99
N ASP A 500 37.78 19.73 -27.44
CA ASP A 500 37.30 18.47 -27.96
C ASP A 500 35.94 18.65 -28.65
N ALA A 501 35.97 18.94 -29.92
CA ALA A 501 34.72 19.10 -30.71
C ALA A 501 33.93 17.79 -30.89
N THR A 502 34.38 16.66 -30.35
CA THR A 502 33.65 15.39 -30.47
C THR A 502 32.60 15.24 -29.39
N ASN A 503 32.66 16.00 -28.30
CA ASN A 503 31.72 16.01 -27.19
C ASN A 503 30.74 17.20 -27.25
N ASP A 504 30.86 18.07 -28.23
CA ASP A 504 29.99 19.25 -28.41
C ASP A 504 28.52 18.86 -28.44
N ASP A 505 27.71 19.52 -27.63
CA ASP A 505 26.24 19.46 -27.67
C ASP A 505 25.65 20.83 -27.99
N PRO A 506 25.37 21.13 -29.29
CA PRO A 506 24.81 22.41 -29.68
C PRO A 506 23.43 22.73 -29.05
N SER A 507 22.77 21.73 -28.47
CA SER A 507 21.49 21.91 -27.76
C SER A 507 21.69 22.33 -26.30
N CYS A 508 22.91 22.23 -25.77
CA CYS A 508 23.19 22.51 -24.37
C CYS A 508 22.89 23.97 -24.02
N ALA A 509 22.00 24.18 -23.07
CA ALA A 509 21.68 25.50 -22.53
C ALA A 509 22.28 25.64 -21.13
N PRO A 510 23.19 26.61 -20.87
CA PRO A 510 23.83 26.74 -19.58
C PRO A 510 22.82 27.10 -18.49
N LEU A 511 22.96 26.45 -17.33
CA LEU A 511 22.08 26.55 -16.19
C LEU A 511 22.72 27.33 -15.05
N ASN A 512 22.04 28.39 -14.57
CA ASN A 512 22.46 29.12 -13.37
C ASN A 512 21.95 28.43 -12.09
N PRO A 513 22.79 27.77 -11.26
CA PRO A 513 22.36 27.09 -10.07
C PRO A 513 22.30 28.00 -8.82
N PHE A 514 22.68 29.25 -8.88
CA PHE A 514 22.87 30.15 -7.75
C PHE A 514 21.66 31.01 -7.50
N GLY A 515 20.94 30.74 -6.38
CA GLY A 515 19.71 31.41 -5.98
C GLY A 515 18.45 30.91 -6.71
N ALA A 516 17.32 30.98 -6.05
CA ALA A 516 16.04 30.57 -6.60
C ALA A 516 15.57 31.50 -7.73
N GLY A 517 14.87 30.96 -8.73
CA GLY A 517 14.29 31.70 -9.84
C GLY A 517 15.28 32.10 -10.97
N ASN A 518 16.51 31.57 -10.95
CA ASN A 518 17.57 31.97 -11.90
C ASN A 518 17.78 30.97 -13.05
N ILE A 519 16.99 29.91 -13.13
CA ILE A 519 17.07 28.93 -14.21
C ILE A 519 16.26 29.43 -15.42
N SER A 520 16.90 29.50 -16.57
CA SER A 520 16.20 29.88 -17.81
C SER A 520 15.30 28.74 -18.31
N GLU A 521 14.23 29.09 -18.99
CA GLU A 521 13.34 28.12 -19.63
C GLU A 521 14.10 27.21 -20.61
N ALA A 522 15.07 27.72 -21.34
CA ALA A 522 15.92 26.94 -22.24
C ALA A 522 16.76 25.90 -21.49
N ALA A 523 17.31 26.26 -20.33
CA ALA A 523 18.06 25.31 -19.48
C ALA A 523 17.13 24.25 -18.87
N SER A 524 15.95 24.65 -18.38
CA SER A 524 14.94 23.71 -17.87
C SER A 524 14.54 22.71 -18.97
N GLN A 525 14.19 23.18 -20.16
CA GLN A 525 13.82 22.30 -21.29
C GLN A 525 14.97 21.37 -21.71
N TYR A 526 16.21 21.85 -21.69
CA TYR A 526 17.37 21.03 -22.06
C TYR A 526 17.61 19.86 -21.11
N VAL A 527 17.45 20.09 -19.81
CA VAL A 527 17.72 19.07 -18.79
C VAL A 527 16.55 18.17 -18.50
N SER A 528 15.34 18.59 -18.86
CA SER A 528 14.12 17.81 -18.57
C SER A 528 14.03 16.55 -19.41
N VAL A 529 13.60 15.48 -18.80
CA VAL A 529 13.27 14.20 -19.44
C VAL A 529 12.02 13.61 -18.80
N MET A 530 11.18 12.95 -19.61
CA MET A 530 10.06 12.19 -19.06
C MET A 530 10.57 10.89 -18.49
N SER A 531 10.28 10.66 -17.22
CA SER A 531 10.51 9.44 -16.46
C SER A 531 9.20 8.70 -16.20
N GLY A 532 9.26 7.40 -15.98
CA GLY A 532 8.13 6.57 -15.64
C GLY A 532 8.14 5.21 -16.29
N GLN A 533 6.99 4.57 -16.33
CA GLN A 533 6.85 3.18 -16.73
C GLN A 533 5.44 2.87 -17.26
N ASP A 534 5.33 1.77 -18.00
CA ASP A 534 4.08 1.13 -18.36
C ASP A 534 4.05 -0.28 -17.76
N TYR A 535 2.88 -0.74 -17.36
CA TYR A 535 2.68 -2.10 -16.89
C TYR A 535 1.36 -2.68 -17.40
N GLU A 536 1.30 -4.00 -17.48
CA GLU A 536 0.10 -4.73 -17.86
C GLU A 536 0.01 -6.01 -17.02
N ASN A 537 -1.16 -6.24 -16.42
CA ASN A 537 -1.47 -7.46 -15.69
C ASN A 537 -2.71 -8.10 -16.29
N THR A 538 -2.66 -9.40 -16.56
CA THR A 538 -3.80 -10.16 -17.06
C THR A 538 -4.12 -11.34 -16.16
N GLN A 539 -5.39 -11.70 -16.08
CA GLN A 539 -5.84 -12.86 -15.34
C GLN A 539 -6.94 -13.58 -16.11
N PHE A 540 -6.76 -14.87 -16.30
CA PHE A 540 -7.81 -15.80 -16.68
C PHE A 540 -8.12 -16.69 -15.48
N ASP A 541 -9.40 -16.81 -15.11
CA ASP A 541 -9.87 -17.69 -14.04
C ASP A 541 -11.05 -18.52 -14.52
N PHE A 542 -11.03 -19.81 -14.20
CA PHE A 542 -12.12 -20.73 -14.41
C PHE A 542 -12.40 -21.49 -13.11
N LEU A 543 -13.64 -21.43 -12.65
CA LEU A 543 -14.10 -22.10 -11.44
C LEU A 543 -15.32 -22.97 -11.74
N ALA A 544 -15.30 -24.20 -11.26
CA ALA A 544 -16.43 -25.14 -11.29
C ALA A 544 -16.71 -25.67 -9.89
N THR A 545 -17.96 -25.65 -9.47
CA THR A 545 -18.42 -26.16 -8.16
C THR A 545 -19.58 -27.12 -8.32
N ILE A 546 -19.68 -28.11 -7.45
CA ILE A 546 -20.83 -28.97 -7.31
C ILE A 546 -21.07 -29.31 -5.86
N GLY A 547 -22.30 -29.16 -5.38
CA GLY A 547 -22.69 -29.47 -4.01
C GLY A 547 -23.97 -30.26 -3.92
N THR A 548 -24.14 -30.97 -2.81
CA THR A 548 -25.33 -31.73 -2.50
C THR A 548 -25.42 -32.10 -1.01
N GLU A 549 -26.59 -32.36 -0.54
CA GLU A 549 -26.83 -33.06 0.73
C GLU A 549 -26.40 -34.53 0.59
N VAL A 550 -25.32 -34.92 1.27
CA VAL A 550 -24.75 -36.28 1.15
C VAL A 550 -25.52 -37.29 1.98
N TYR A 551 -25.95 -36.92 3.17
CA TYR A 551 -26.64 -37.82 4.07
C TYR A 551 -27.48 -37.04 5.09
N GLN A 552 -28.71 -37.51 5.34
CA GLN A 552 -29.62 -36.93 6.32
C GLN A 552 -29.37 -37.52 7.71
N LEU A 553 -28.86 -36.70 8.63
CA LEU A 553 -28.77 -37.02 10.04
C LEU A 553 -30.07 -36.58 10.76
N PRO A 554 -30.34 -37.11 11.98
CA PRO A 554 -31.47 -36.61 12.77
C PRO A 554 -31.34 -35.12 13.16
N ALA A 555 -30.12 -34.59 13.15
CA ALA A 555 -29.82 -33.18 13.45
C ALA A 555 -29.88 -32.26 12.23
N GLY A 556 -29.88 -32.79 11.02
CA GLY A 556 -29.89 -32.05 9.76
C GLY A 556 -29.13 -32.78 8.66
N ALA A 557 -29.07 -32.20 7.46
CA ALA A 557 -28.34 -32.78 6.36
C ALA A 557 -26.83 -32.59 6.51
N ILE A 558 -26.03 -33.56 6.06
CA ILE A 558 -24.61 -33.36 5.79
C ILE A 558 -24.48 -32.76 4.42
N ASP A 559 -24.00 -31.54 4.34
CA ASP A 559 -23.73 -30.83 3.07
C ASP A 559 -22.29 -31.00 2.64
N MET A 560 -22.07 -31.15 1.34
CA MET A 560 -20.74 -31.27 0.75
C MET A 560 -20.67 -30.47 -0.55
N VAL A 561 -19.60 -29.72 -0.72
CA VAL A 561 -19.24 -29.03 -1.96
C VAL A 561 -17.85 -29.45 -2.42
N LEU A 562 -17.72 -29.71 -3.70
CA LEU A 562 -16.45 -29.90 -4.39
C LEU A 562 -16.23 -28.72 -5.33
N ALA A 563 -15.02 -28.23 -5.43
CA ALA A 563 -14.65 -27.18 -6.37
C ALA A 563 -13.33 -27.51 -7.09
N TYR A 564 -13.26 -27.12 -8.34
CA TYR A 564 -12.05 -27.09 -9.16
C TYR A 564 -11.86 -25.68 -9.70
N GLU A 565 -10.67 -25.15 -9.57
CA GLU A 565 -10.29 -23.83 -10.05
C GLU A 565 -8.98 -23.92 -10.83
N THR A 566 -8.91 -23.24 -11.95
CA THR A 566 -7.65 -23.07 -12.70
C THR A 566 -7.51 -21.60 -13.08
N ARG A 567 -6.31 -21.07 -12.86
CA ARG A 567 -6.01 -19.66 -13.05
C ARG A 567 -4.68 -19.51 -13.76
N ARG A 568 -4.60 -18.54 -14.67
CA ARG A 568 -3.38 -18.07 -15.28
C ARG A 568 -3.25 -16.57 -15.03
N GLU A 569 -2.08 -16.17 -14.57
CA GLU A 569 -1.74 -14.77 -14.29
C GLU A 569 -0.46 -14.44 -15.05
N GLU A 570 -0.48 -13.30 -15.75
CA GLU A 570 0.65 -12.76 -16.48
C GLU A 570 0.84 -11.29 -16.06
N ALA A 571 2.09 -10.86 -15.93
CA ALA A 571 2.42 -9.48 -15.66
C ALA A 571 3.62 -9.03 -16.48
N SER A 572 3.61 -7.77 -16.91
CA SER A 572 4.72 -7.13 -17.59
C SER A 572 4.95 -5.72 -17.07
N PHE A 573 6.19 -5.30 -17.09
CA PHE A 573 6.67 -4.01 -16.64
C PHE A 573 7.68 -3.47 -17.63
N THR A 574 7.46 -2.26 -18.13
CA THR A 574 8.30 -1.63 -19.17
C THR A 574 8.61 -0.19 -18.77
N PRO A 575 9.82 0.07 -18.21
CA PRO A 575 10.28 1.43 -17.93
C PRO A 575 10.43 2.24 -19.22
N LEU A 576 10.29 3.57 -19.13
CA LEU A 576 10.60 4.45 -20.24
C LEU A 576 12.10 4.42 -20.59
N GLU A 577 12.44 4.84 -21.81
CA GLU A 577 13.82 4.83 -22.31
C GLU A 577 14.80 5.56 -21.36
N ALA A 578 14.39 6.67 -20.76
CA ALA A 578 15.21 7.41 -19.83
C ALA A 578 15.57 6.60 -18.58
N ASN A 579 14.62 5.83 -18.07
CA ASN A 579 14.82 4.91 -16.94
C ASN A 579 15.69 3.71 -17.34
N GLN A 580 15.44 3.13 -18.53
CA GLN A 580 16.23 2.01 -19.04
C GLN A 580 17.71 2.38 -19.28
N LEU A 581 17.99 3.63 -19.60
CA LEU A 581 19.35 4.13 -19.83
C LEU A 581 19.99 4.75 -18.57
N GLY A 582 19.29 4.77 -17.42
CA GLY A 582 19.79 5.38 -16.19
C GLY A 582 20.04 6.89 -16.32
N LEU A 583 19.25 7.59 -17.13
CA LEU A 583 19.45 9.01 -17.40
C LEU A 583 18.79 9.91 -16.36
N ILE A 584 17.92 9.35 -15.50
CA ILE A 584 17.16 10.10 -14.50
C ILE A 584 17.96 10.36 -13.23
N GLY A 585 17.44 11.22 -12.35
CA GLY A 585 18.12 11.76 -11.17
C GLY A 585 18.76 10.78 -10.21
N THR A 586 18.30 9.53 -10.16
CA THR A 586 18.92 8.47 -9.33
C THR A 586 20.06 7.73 -10.03
N GLY A 587 20.17 7.81 -11.36
CA GLY A 587 21.12 7.05 -12.16
C GLY A 587 20.87 5.54 -12.18
N THR A 588 19.77 5.07 -11.62
CA THR A 588 19.42 3.65 -11.56
C THR A 588 18.91 3.17 -12.91
N LEU A 589 19.42 2.01 -13.33
CA LEU A 589 18.96 1.34 -14.55
C LEU A 589 17.74 0.46 -14.21
N GLU A 590 16.65 0.68 -14.91
CA GLU A 590 15.47 -0.17 -14.83
C GLU A 590 15.35 -1.05 -16.07
N VAL A 591 15.01 -2.31 -15.89
CA VAL A 591 14.99 -3.29 -16.98
C VAL A 591 13.57 -3.77 -17.23
N PRO A 592 13.10 -3.81 -18.49
CA PRO A 592 11.82 -4.45 -18.80
C PRO A 592 11.76 -5.88 -18.29
N THR A 593 10.65 -6.24 -17.66
CA THR A 593 10.48 -7.56 -17.03
C THR A 593 9.09 -8.09 -17.28
N SER A 594 8.95 -9.39 -17.40
CA SER A 594 7.65 -10.06 -17.50
C SER A 594 7.72 -11.45 -16.89
N GLY A 595 6.57 -11.94 -16.45
CA GLY A 595 6.45 -13.30 -15.93
C GLY A 595 5.01 -13.80 -15.98
N ASP A 596 4.84 -15.09 -15.88
CA ASP A 596 3.53 -15.74 -15.80
C ASP A 596 3.60 -17.00 -14.92
N TYR A 597 2.46 -17.40 -14.39
CA TYR A 597 2.27 -18.69 -13.74
C TYR A 597 0.85 -19.21 -13.91
N ASP A 598 0.74 -20.52 -13.86
CA ASP A 598 -0.53 -21.26 -13.83
C ASP A 598 -0.76 -21.84 -12.42
N THR A 599 -2.01 -21.83 -11.95
CA THR A 599 -2.40 -22.48 -10.70
C THR A 599 -3.59 -23.40 -10.95
N ASN A 600 -3.52 -24.64 -10.45
CA ASN A 600 -4.61 -25.60 -10.48
C ASN A 600 -4.97 -25.98 -9.05
N GLU A 601 -6.24 -25.93 -8.71
CA GLU A 601 -6.68 -26.10 -7.34
C GLU A 601 -7.90 -27.02 -7.28
N PHE A 602 -7.94 -27.85 -6.24
CA PHE A 602 -9.08 -28.72 -5.96
C PHE A 602 -9.46 -28.61 -4.51
N SER A 603 -10.72 -28.32 -4.20
CA SER A 603 -11.20 -28.22 -2.82
C SER A 603 -12.44 -29.06 -2.56
N ALA A 604 -12.58 -29.44 -1.29
CA ALA A 604 -13.75 -30.13 -0.74
C ALA A 604 -14.14 -29.46 0.58
N GLU A 605 -15.41 -29.13 0.72
CA GLU A 605 -15.99 -28.56 1.93
C GLU A 605 -17.12 -29.45 2.40
N VAL A 606 -17.21 -29.70 3.72
CA VAL A 606 -18.25 -30.54 4.35
C VAL A 606 -18.78 -29.82 5.59
N LEU A 607 -20.09 -29.81 5.75
CA LEU A 607 -20.79 -29.37 6.95
C LEU A 607 -21.52 -30.55 7.57
N VAL A 608 -21.32 -30.77 8.86
CA VAL A 608 -21.93 -31.87 9.61
C VAL A 608 -22.69 -31.32 10.82
N PRO A 609 -24.02 -31.28 10.80
CA PRO A 609 -24.81 -30.95 11.97
C PRO A 609 -24.79 -32.13 12.94
N ILE A 610 -24.30 -31.92 14.18
CA ILE A 610 -24.19 -32.94 15.24
C ILE A 610 -25.41 -32.88 16.14
N PHE A 611 -25.85 -31.66 16.50
CA PHE A 611 -27.07 -31.37 17.24
C PHE A 611 -27.86 -30.28 16.51
N GLY A 612 -29.15 -30.37 16.53
CA GLY A 612 -30.11 -29.49 15.89
C GLY A 612 -31.41 -30.22 15.54
N GLY A 613 -32.38 -29.49 15.01
CA GLY A 613 -33.67 -30.05 14.61
C GLY A 613 -34.34 -30.82 15.75
N GLU A 614 -34.51 -32.14 15.58
CA GLU A 614 -35.13 -33.01 16.61
C GLU A 614 -34.16 -33.49 17.69
N VAL A 615 -32.86 -33.25 17.54
CA VAL A 615 -31.80 -33.74 18.44
C VAL A 615 -31.16 -32.58 19.19
N THR A 616 -31.75 -32.16 20.28
CA THR A 616 -31.24 -31.11 21.14
C THR A 616 -30.91 -31.65 22.54
N LEU A 617 -29.98 -31.02 23.24
CA LEU A 617 -29.65 -31.24 24.63
C LEU A 617 -29.74 -29.94 25.42
N PRO A 618 -29.92 -29.99 26.75
CA PRO A 618 -29.81 -28.79 27.57
C PRO A 618 -28.48 -28.09 27.32
N PHE A 619 -28.50 -26.81 26.96
CA PHE A 619 -27.35 -25.99 26.57
C PHE A 619 -26.67 -26.40 25.25
N VAL A 620 -27.30 -27.19 24.41
CA VAL A 620 -26.88 -27.54 23.06
C VAL A 620 -28.09 -27.55 22.16
N GLN A 621 -28.45 -26.36 21.65
CA GLN A 621 -29.58 -26.24 20.71
C GLN A 621 -29.15 -26.64 19.30
N GLU A 622 -28.03 -26.06 18.85
CA GLU A 622 -27.39 -26.44 17.62
C GLU A 622 -25.89 -26.62 17.86
N PHE A 623 -25.32 -27.61 17.22
CA PHE A 623 -23.88 -27.80 17.16
C PHE A 623 -23.53 -28.40 15.82
N ASP A 624 -22.77 -27.66 15.05
CA ASP A 624 -22.27 -28.10 13.77
C ASP A 624 -20.73 -27.98 13.67
N ILE A 625 -20.16 -28.81 12.81
CA ILE A 625 -18.74 -28.82 12.48
C ILE A 625 -18.64 -28.67 10.97
N ASN A 626 -17.82 -27.75 10.52
CA ASN A 626 -17.45 -27.62 9.11
C ASN A 626 -15.96 -27.88 8.91
N GLY A 627 -15.64 -28.54 7.83
CA GLY A 627 -14.27 -28.81 7.42
C GLY A 627 -14.06 -28.53 5.95
N THR A 628 -12.96 -27.89 5.62
CA THR A 628 -12.56 -27.61 4.24
C THR A 628 -11.12 -28.07 4.04
N TYR A 629 -10.86 -28.70 2.90
CA TYR A 629 -9.52 -29.11 2.47
C TYR A 629 -9.30 -28.67 1.05
N ARG A 630 -8.12 -28.10 0.77
CA ARG A 630 -7.73 -27.64 -0.57
C ARG A 630 -6.32 -28.10 -0.90
N PHE A 631 -6.16 -28.62 -2.09
CA PHE A 631 -4.89 -28.91 -2.73
C PHE A 631 -4.65 -27.89 -3.83
N VAL A 632 -3.44 -27.36 -3.89
CA VAL A 632 -3.00 -26.33 -4.85
C VAL A 632 -1.74 -26.81 -5.51
N ASP A 633 -1.66 -26.64 -6.83
CA ASP A 633 -0.47 -26.84 -7.64
C ASP A 633 -0.19 -25.56 -8.44
N ASN A 634 0.83 -24.82 -8.02
CA ASN A 634 1.30 -23.60 -8.68
C ASN A 634 2.56 -23.95 -9.49
N SER A 635 2.60 -23.56 -10.76
CA SER A 635 3.67 -23.93 -11.70
C SER A 635 5.07 -23.47 -11.28
N ILE A 636 5.18 -22.51 -10.37
CA ILE A 636 6.46 -21.94 -9.88
C ILE A 636 6.69 -22.28 -8.42
N ALA A 637 5.73 -21.93 -7.56
CA ALA A 637 5.86 -22.10 -6.10
C ALA A 637 5.62 -23.55 -5.64
N GLY A 638 5.16 -24.43 -6.54
CA GLY A 638 4.94 -25.85 -6.28
C GLY A 638 3.61 -26.16 -5.59
N GLU A 639 3.55 -27.36 -5.01
CA GLU A 639 2.34 -27.89 -4.37
C GLU A 639 2.18 -27.39 -2.93
N GLU A 640 0.94 -27.07 -2.54
CA GLU A 640 0.58 -26.75 -1.16
C GLU A 640 -0.76 -27.39 -0.77
N THR A 641 -0.93 -27.67 0.53
CA THR A 641 -2.19 -28.18 1.07
C THR A 641 -2.64 -27.33 2.25
N VAL A 642 -3.87 -26.87 2.18
CA VAL A 642 -4.47 -26.06 3.23
C VAL A 642 -5.79 -26.65 3.70
N TRP A 643 -6.17 -26.33 4.92
CA TRP A 643 -7.39 -26.86 5.52
C TRP A 643 -7.98 -25.87 6.51
N SER A 644 -9.26 -26.02 6.77
CA SER A 644 -9.97 -25.32 7.83
C SER A 644 -10.90 -26.26 8.55
N LEU A 645 -10.97 -26.15 9.86
CA LEU A 645 -11.90 -26.87 10.73
C LEU A 645 -12.59 -25.85 11.62
N GLY A 646 -13.89 -25.70 11.44
CA GLY A 646 -14.72 -24.79 12.22
C GLY A 646 -15.78 -25.53 13.04
N SER A 647 -16.25 -24.89 14.10
CA SER A 647 -17.40 -25.34 14.89
C SER A 647 -18.25 -24.15 15.29
N ARG A 648 -19.56 -24.36 15.30
CA ARG A 648 -20.57 -23.45 15.80
C ARG A 648 -21.43 -24.18 16.83
N TRP A 649 -21.59 -23.56 17.97
CA TRP A 649 -22.38 -24.11 19.06
C TRP A 649 -23.35 -23.06 19.58
N GLU A 650 -24.64 -23.24 19.28
CA GLU A 650 -25.70 -22.47 19.88
C GLU A 650 -26.05 -23.09 21.22
N VAL A 651 -25.63 -22.40 22.28
CA VAL A 651 -25.81 -22.89 23.67
C VAL A 651 -27.25 -22.81 24.13
N VAL A 652 -27.85 -21.66 23.85
CA VAL A 652 -29.27 -21.32 24.05
C VAL A 652 -29.66 -20.38 22.95
N ASP A 653 -30.94 -20.21 22.68
CA ASP A 653 -31.46 -19.29 21.69
C ASP A 653 -30.83 -17.90 21.84
N GLY A 654 -30.19 -17.43 20.77
CA GLY A 654 -29.47 -16.16 20.72
C GLY A 654 -28.10 -16.12 21.39
N VAL A 655 -27.51 -17.25 21.81
CA VAL A 655 -26.12 -17.31 22.32
C VAL A 655 -25.33 -18.36 21.59
N THR A 656 -24.43 -17.92 20.73
CA THR A 656 -23.59 -18.81 19.91
C THR A 656 -22.11 -18.68 20.29
N LEU A 657 -21.43 -19.80 20.49
CA LEU A 657 -20.00 -19.93 20.55
C LEU A 657 -19.49 -20.40 19.19
N ARG A 658 -18.40 -19.81 18.72
CA ARG A 658 -17.75 -20.19 17.46
C ARG A 658 -16.27 -20.33 17.62
N ALA A 659 -15.67 -21.26 16.86
CA ALA A 659 -14.24 -21.44 16.83
C ALA A 659 -13.82 -22.01 15.47
N THR A 660 -12.69 -21.54 14.96
CA THR A 660 -12.08 -22.05 13.72
C THR A 660 -10.58 -22.18 13.89
N GLN A 661 -10.03 -23.26 13.37
CA GLN A 661 -8.61 -23.43 13.17
C GLN A 661 -8.36 -23.71 11.69
N SER A 662 -7.42 -22.97 11.10
CA SER A 662 -7.09 -23.10 9.68
C SER A 662 -5.60 -22.97 9.43
N ARG A 663 -5.15 -23.65 8.37
CA ARG A 663 -3.85 -23.46 7.75
C ARG A 663 -4.07 -22.76 6.43
N ASN A 664 -3.40 -21.63 6.24
CA ASN A 664 -3.51 -20.79 5.06
C ASN A 664 -2.14 -20.60 4.41
N PHE A 665 -2.11 -20.10 3.19
CA PHE A 665 -0.86 -19.88 2.47
C PHE A 665 -0.98 -18.68 1.52
N ARG A 666 0.18 -18.16 1.11
CA ARG A 666 0.33 -17.24 0.00
C ARG A 666 1.51 -17.66 -0.87
N ALA A 667 1.30 -17.72 -2.17
CA ALA A 667 2.38 -17.92 -3.12
C ALA A 667 3.20 -16.63 -3.28
N PRO A 668 4.52 -16.73 -3.61
CA PRO A 668 5.29 -15.57 -3.99
C PRO A 668 4.70 -14.90 -5.23
N THR A 669 4.75 -13.57 -5.28
CA THR A 669 4.31 -12.81 -6.45
C THR A 669 5.33 -12.87 -7.58
N LEU A 670 4.91 -12.55 -8.80
CA LEU A 670 5.81 -12.49 -9.95
C LEU A 670 6.95 -11.48 -9.73
N ASN A 671 6.69 -10.36 -9.07
CA ASN A 671 7.70 -9.39 -8.69
C ASN A 671 8.74 -9.98 -7.72
N GLN A 672 8.29 -10.66 -6.68
CA GLN A 672 9.17 -11.29 -5.70
C GLN A 672 10.07 -12.38 -6.33
N LEU A 673 9.58 -13.05 -7.36
CA LEU A 673 10.30 -14.11 -8.07
C LEU A 673 11.24 -13.58 -9.15
N PHE A 674 10.80 -12.62 -9.95
CA PHE A 674 11.42 -12.27 -11.23
C PHE A 674 11.86 -10.82 -11.36
N ALA A 675 11.69 -9.96 -10.33
CA ALA A 675 12.22 -8.61 -10.42
C ALA A 675 13.68 -8.66 -10.87
N PRO A 676 14.09 -7.85 -11.87
CA PRO A 676 15.45 -7.86 -12.38
C PRO A 676 16.41 -7.43 -11.29
N SER A 677 17.60 -8.05 -11.29
CA SER A 677 18.69 -7.57 -10.39
C SER A 677 19.18 -6.23 -10.91
N THR A 678 19.07 -5.22 -10.06
CA THR A 678 19.58 -3.87 -10.28
C THR A 678 20.46 -3.46 -9.13
N THR A 679 21.32 -2.48 -9.35
CA THR A 679 22.19 -1.92 -8.31
C THR A 679 21.84 -0.47 -8.07
N VAL A 680 21.62 -0.14 -6.82
CA VAL A 680 21.42 1.24 -6.36
C VAL A 680 22.52 1.61 -5.38
N VAL A 681 22.78 2.88 -5.23
CA VAL A 681 23.66 3.38 -4.19
C VAL A 681 22.82 3.95 -3.07
N GLY A 682 23.06 3.47 -1.84
CA GLY A 682 22.30 3.84 -0.67
C GLY A 682 23.10 3.78 0.61
N ASN A 683 22.43 3.92 1.75
CA ASN A 683 22.99 3.62 3.05
C ASN A 683 22.84 2.13 3.37
N SER A 684 23.71 1.62 4.25
CA SER A 684 23.65 0.21 4.67
C SER A 684 22.58 -0.08 5.73
N GLY A 685 21.97 0.96 6.32
CA GLY A 685 21.27 0.84 7.59
C GLY A 685 22.23 0.69 8.79
N PHE A 686 21.71 0.40 9.96
CA PHE A 686 22.49 0.30 11.19
C PHE A 686 23.49 -0.86 11.16
N ASP A 687 24.77 -0.53 11.32
CA ASP A 687 25.83 -1.55 11.40
C ASP A 687 25.96 -2.10 12.82
N PRO A 688 25.68 -3.40 13.06
CA PRO A 688 25.83 -4.02 14.37
C PRO A 688 27.22 -3.94 14.98
N CYS A 689 28.26 -3.74 14.16
CA CYS A 689 29.65 -3.61 14.62
C CYS A 689 30.11 -2.17 14.87
N ASP A 690 29.27 -1.19 14.60
CA ASP A 690 29.52 0.21 14.96
C ASP A 690 29.72 0.35 16.48
N ALA A 691 30.61 1.26 16.88
CA ALA A 691 30.95 1.46 18.29
C ALA A 691 29.76 1.85 19.16
N ASP A 692 28.78 2.52 18.58
CA ASP A 692 27.56 2.95 19.25
C ASP A 692 26.46 1.85 19.28
N ARG A 693 26.63 0.76 18.48
CA ARG A 693 25.66 -0.31 18.30
C ARG A 693 26.12 -1.69 18.79
N ILE A 694 27.45 -1.89 18.97
CA ILE A 694 28.02 -3.22 19.24
C ILE A 694 27.57 -3.84 20.57
N ASP A 695 27.21 -3.00 21.54
CA ASP A 695 26.70 -3.43 22.84
C ASP A 695 25.17 -3.42 22.92
N ALA A 696 24.49 -3.04 21.85
CA ALA A 696 23.05 -3.04 21.70
C ALA A 696 22.57 -4.32 21.00
N GLY A 697 21.26 -4.49 20.88
CA GLY A 697 20.63 -5.63 20.21
C GLY A 697 20.28 -6.78 21.13
N PRO A 698 19.64 -7.83 20.60
CA PRO A 698 19.01 -8.89 21.41
C PRO A 698 20.01 -9.76 22.17
N ASN A 699 21.25 -9.86 21.68
CA ASN A 699 22.33 -10.64 22.31
C ASN A 699 23.67 -9.91 22.22
N PRO A 700 23.91 -8.83 22.99
CA PRO A 700 25.10 -8.00 22.87
C PRO A 700 26.42 -8.78 22.96
N ALA A 701 26.48 -9.82 23.81
CA ALA A 701 27.67 -10.66 23.94
C ALA A 701 27.95 -11.48 22.67
N VAL A 702 26.91 -11.95 21.99
CA VAL A 702 27.06 -12.70 20.73
C VAL A 702 27.46 -11.75 19.60
N ARG A 703 26.78 -10.60 19.47
CA ARG A 703 27.12 -9.55 18.50
C ARG A 703 28.60 -9.15 18.62
N ARG A 704 29.01 -8.77 19.81
CA ARG A 704 30.39 -8.38 20.07
C ARG A 704 31.38 -9.48 19.70
N ALA A 705 31.10 -10.75 20.09
CA ALA A 705 31.96 -11.86 19.77
C ALA A 705 32.11 -12.11 18.27
N ASN A 706 31.01 -11.97 17.50
CA ASN A 706 31.02 -12.12 16.05
C ASN A 706 31.78 -10.96 15.35
N CYS A 707 31.52 -9.70 15.78
CA CYS A 707 32.27 -8.54 15.28
C CYS A 707 33.78 -8.65 15.60
N GLU A 708 34.16 -9.03 16.83
CA GLU A 708 35.56 -9.25 17.21
C GLU A 708 36.20 -10.35 16.36
N ALA A 709 35.49 -11.42 16.06
CA ALA A 709 35.98 -12.52 15.22
C ALA A 709 36.23 -12.06 13.79
N GLU A 710 35.35 -11.24 13.21
CA GLU A 710 35.54 -10.70 11.87
C GLU A 710 36.69 -9.71 11.81
N TRP A 711 36.81 -8.80 12.78
CA TRP A 711 37.96 -7.86 12.86
C TRP A 711 39.27 -8.57 13.06
N ALA A 712 39.29 -9.66 13.87
CA ALA A 712 40.44 -10.50 14.04
C ALA A 712 40.85 -11.23 12.75
N ALA A 713 39.91 -11.63 11.92
CA ALA A 713 40.14 -12.22 10.61
C ALA A 713 40.57 -11.20 9.56
N ASN A 714 40.27 -9.90 9.76
CA ASN A 714 40.57 -8.80 8.84
C ASN A 714 41.32 -7.67 9.52
N PRO A 715 42.64 -7.86 9.88
CA PRO A 715 43.42 -6.86 10.61
C PRO A 715 43.54 -5.50 9.92
N GLN A 716 43.30 -5.45 8.61
CA GLN A 716 43.29 -4.23 7.79
C GLN A 716 42.15 -3.27 8.15
N TYR A 717 41.08 -3.72 8.81
CA TYR A 717 39.97 -2.85 9.28
C TYR A 717 40.42 -1.94 10.42
N GLY A 718 41.57 -2.23 11.08
CA GLY A 718 42.04 -1.46 12.21
C GLY A 718 41.45 -1.90 13.54
N ALA A 719 41.22 -0.94 14.44
CA ALA A 719 40.67 -1.26 15.76
C ALA A 719 39.14 -1.23 15.71
N LEU A 720 38.50 -2.30 16.20
CA LEU A 720 37.03 -2.33 16.35
C LEU A 720 36.54 -1.27 17.36
N ALA A 721 37.28 -1.09 18.44
CA ALA A 721 36.95 -0.08 19.44
C ALA A 721 36.98 1.33 18.84
N GLY A 722 35.82 1.98 18.80
CA GLY A 722 35.63 3.31 18.19
C GLY A 722 35.44 3.30 16.67
N PHE A 723 35.25 2.14 16.06
CA PHE A 723 34.84 2.05 14.66
C PHE A 723 33.43 2.64 14.52
N GLN A 724 33.25 3.52 13.56
CA GLN A 724 31.96 4.05 13.12
C GLN A 724 31.83 3.82 11.63
N ASP A 725 30.70 3.27 11.21
CA ASP A 725 30.44 3.00 9.79
C ASP A 725 29.74 4.21 9.14
N PRO A 726 30.40 4.96 8.27
CA PRO A 726 29.76 6.06 7.57
C PRO A 726 28.65 5.59 6.61
N ALA A 727 28.65 4.33 6.20
CA ALA A 727 27.61 3.77 5.33
C ALA A 727 26.25 3.68 6.00
N GLU A 728 26.17 3.70 7.33
CA GLU A 728 24.93 3.79 8.09
C GLU A 728 24.13 5.06 7.77
N ASN A 729 24.82 6.17 7.56
CA ASN A 729 24.22 7.49 7.40
C ASN A 729 24.34 8.08 6.00
N PHE A 730 25.15 7.45 5.11
CA PHE A 730 25.47 8.00 3.81
C PHE A 730 25.29 6.99 2.68
N SER A 731 24.90 7.49 1.51
CA SER A 731 24.83 6.70 0.28
C SER A 731 26.24 6.35 -0.22
N VAL A 732 26.87 5.37 0.40
CA VAL A 732 28.21 4.85 0.05
C VAL A 732 28.21 3.35 -0.24
N THR A 733 27.10 2.67 0.06
CA THR A 733 26.94 1.24 -0.15
C THR A 733 26.30 0.98 -1.50
N THR A 734 26.88 0.08 -2.30
CA THR A 734 26.25 -0.43 -3.51
C THR A 734 25.29 -1.56 -3.11
N ILE A 735 24.00 -1.33 -3.25
CA ILE A 735 22.95 -2.28 -2.86
C ILE A 735 22.41 -2.97 -4.11
N GLU A 736 22.53 -4.29 -4.16
CA GLU A 736 21.87 -5.12 -5.18
C GLU A 736 20.43 -5.39 -4.74
N THR A 737 19.48 -5.01 -5.59
CA THR A 737 18.06 -5.32 -5.40
C THR A 737 17.60 -6.26 -6.50
N GLY A 738 16.62 -7.12 -6.22
CA GLY A 738 16.09 -8.03 -7.25
C GLY A 738 15.21 -9.12 -6.66
N GLY A 739 14.57 -9.87 -7.56
CA GLY A 739 13.76 -11.03 -7.23
C GLY A 739 14.59 -12.23 -6.73
N ASN A 740 13.87 -13.20 -6.20
CA ASN A 740 14.46 -14.46 -5.72
C ASN A 740 13.64 -15.65 -6.23
N ALA A 741 14.14 -16.32 -7.25
CA ALA A 741 13.47 -17.47 -7.86
C ALA A 741 13.40 -18.74 -6.95
N ASN A 742 14.04 -18.70 -5.77
CA ASN A 742 14.04 -19.82 -4.82
C ASN A 742 13.02 -19.65 -3.69
N LEU A 743 12.11 -18.68 -3.81
CA LEU A 743 11.07 -18.48 -2.82
C LEU A 743 10.08 -19.64 -2.80
N ARG A 744 9.58 -19.93 -1.60
CA ARG A 744 8.54 -20.90 -1.32
C ARG A 744 7.29 -20.18 -0.86
N ASN A 745 6.16 -20.88 -0.81
CA ASN A 745 4.95 -20.38 -0.20
C ASN A 745 5.20 -19.97 1.26
N GLU A 746 4.65 -18.83 1.68
CA GLU A 746 4.51 -18.53 3.10
C GLU A 746 3.26 -19.21 3.64
N VAL A 747 3.31 -19.65 4.88
CA VAL A 747 2.25 -20.43 5.51
C VAL A 747 1.85 -19.82 6.83
N SER A 748 0.55 -19.81 7.13
CA SER A 748 0.04 -19.39 8.45
C SER A 748 -0.85 -20.43 9.07
N ASP A 749 -0.72 -20.60 10.39
CA ASP A 749 -1.68 -21.28 11.22
C ASP A 749 -2.52 -20.23 11.96
N THR A 750 -3.84 -20.28 11.77
CA THR A 750 -4.78 -19.29 12.29
C THR A 750 -5.78 -19.95 13.22
N THR A 751 -6.01 -19.34 14.38
CA THR A 751 -7.03 -19.75 15.33
C THR A 751 -7.95 -18.58 15.64
N THR A 752 -9.25 -18.79 15.50
CA THR A 752 -10.27 -17.82 15.93
C THR A 752 -11.25 -18.46 16.90
N TYR A 753 -11.71 -17.72 17.89
CA TYR A 753 -12.80 -18.16 18.77
C TYR A 753 -13.55 -16.95 19.33
N GLY A 754 -14.85 -17.10 19.48
CA GLY A 754 -15.68 -15.98 19.91
C GLY A 754 -17.05 -16.38 20.42
N VAL A 755 -17.77 -15.36 20.84
CA VAL A 755 -19.16 -15.46 21.31
C VAL A 755 -20.01 -14.41 20.61
N VAL A 756 -21.19 -14.82 20.19
CA VAL A 756 -22.21 -13.95 19.59
C VAL A 756 -23.45 -14.00 20.47
N PHE A 757 -23.94 -12.81 20.82
CA PHE A 757 -25.25 -12.63 21.45
C PHE A 757 -26.15 -11.95 20.42
N ASP A 758 -27.16 -12.62 19.96
CA ASP A 758 -28.12 -12.11 19.00
C ASP A 758 -29.52 -12.15 19.55
N ASN A 759 -30.17 -10.99 19.71
CA ASN A 759 -31.50 -10.84 20.27
C ASN A 759 -31.72 -11.52 21.64
N PHE A 760 -30.65 -11.89 22.35
CA PHE A 760 -30.72 -12.76 23.54
C PHE A 760 -31.45 -12.12 24.73
N VAL A 761 -31.11 -10.88 25.07
CA VAL A 761 -31.72 -10.16 26.22
C VAL A 761 -32.53 -8.96 25.75
N VAL A 762 -32.05 -8.27 24.73
CA VAL A 762 -32.65 -7.07 24.17
C VAL A 762 -32.94 -7.35 22.72
N PRO A 763 -34.23 -7.33 22.28
CA PRO A 763 -34.58 -7.47 20.89
C PRO A 763 -33.91 -6.39 20.03
N GLY A 764 -33.36 -6.76 18.89
CA GLY A 764 -32.64 -5.86 18.00
C GLY A 764 -31.17 -5.60 18.39
N LEU A 765 -30.66 -6.21 19.48
CA LEU A 765 -29.26 -6.09 19.90
C LEU A 765 -28.46 -7.33 19.48
N THR A 766 -27.44 -7.13 18.66
CA THR A 766 -26.41 -8.13 18.34
C THR A 766 -25.07 -7.65 18.93
N VAL A 767 -24.35 -8.52 19.62
CA VAL A 767 -23.02 -8.26 20.17
C VAL A 767 -22.13 -9.45 19.87
N SER A 768 -20.94 -9.22 19.32
CA SER A 768 -19.91 -10.27 19.23
C SER A 768 -18.57 -9.81 19.78
N VAL A 769 -17.83 -10.78 20.28
CA VAL A 769 -16.43 -10.64 20.68
C VAL A 769 -15.68 -11.84 20.13
N ASP A 770 -14.70 -11.58 19.29
CA ASP A 770 -13.89 -12.61 18.65
C ASP A 770 -12.41 -12.38 18.91
N ARG A 771 -11.71 -13.39 19.33
CA ARG A 771 -10.26 -13.45 19.44
C ARG A 771 -9.69 -14.08 18.19
N ILE A 772 -8.65 -13.45 17.65
CA ILE A 772 -7.95 -13.84 16.42
C ILE A 772 -6.47 -14.00 16.75
N GLU A 773 -5.90 -15.14 16.38
CA GLU A 773 -4.48 -15.44 16.50
C GLU A 773 -3.97 -15.99 15.17
N ILE A 774 -2.96 -15.32 14.59
CA ILE A 774 -2.33 -15.70 13.32
C ILE A 774 -0.84 -15.85 13.58
N GLU A 775 -0.31 -17.04 13.33
CA GLU A 775 1.11 -17.33 13.35
C GLU A 775 1.56 -17.63 11.92
N LEU A 776 2.31 -16.71 11.32
CA LEU A 776 2.83 -16.84 9.97
C LEU A 776 4.30 -17.24 10.03
N THR A 777 4.64 -18.28 9.29
CA THR A 777 5.99 -18.83 9.17
C THR A 777 6.44 -18.82 7.71
N ASP A 778 7.74 -18.86 7.49
CA ASP A 778 8.34 -18.71 6.15
C ASP A 778 7.86 -17.43 5.44
N GLY A 779 7.57 -16.36 6.21
CA GLY A 779 7.03 -15.10 5.71
C GLY A 779 7.90 -14.53 4.61
N LEU A 780 7.23 -14.12 3.53
CA LEU A 780 7.88 -13.42 2.42
C LEU A 780 8.07 -11.96 2.82
N SER A 781 9.28 -11.64 3.23
CA SER A 781 9.65 -10.28 3.67
C SER A 781 10.86 -9.80 2.89
N ALA A 782 10.86 -8.51 2.56
CA ALA A 782 12.05 -7.86 2.02
C ALA A 782 13.10 -7.76 3.12
N PHE A 783 14.27 -8.32 2.86
CA PHE A 783 15.44 -8.21 3.72
C PHE A 783 16.32 -7.10 3.19
N THR A 784 16.62 -6.15 4.04
CA THR A 784 17.57 -5.07 3.76
C THR A 784 18.99 -5.50 4.10
N THR A 785 19.96 -4.71 3.71
CA THR A 785 21.35 -4.92 4.10
C THR A 785 21.52 -4.93 5.63
N GLU A 786 20.76 -4.09 6.33
CA GLU A 786 20.71 -4.05 7.80
C GLU A 786 20.23 -5.37 8.40
N ASP A 787 19.13 -5.92 7.86
CA ASP A 787 18.58 -7.20 8.31
C ASP A 787 19.60 -8.34 8.14
N PHE A 788 20.33 -8.35 7.02
CA PHE A 788 21.39 -9.33 6.80
C PHE A 788 22.54 -9.16 7.78
N MET A 789 22.96 -7.94 8.09
CA MET A 789 23.99 -7.68 9.09
C MET A 789 23.55 -8.10 10.48
N ALA A 790 22.33 -7.73 10.88
CA ALA A 790 21.75 -8.16 12.15
C ALA A 790 21.67 -9.70 12.25
N ALA A 791 21.17 -10.35 11.20
CA ALA A 791 21.10 -11.80 11.13
C ALA A 791 22.47 -12.50 11.25
N CYS A 792 23.50 -11.88 10.68
CA CYS A 792 24.87 -12.41 10.74
C CYS A 792 25.48 -12.23 12.12
N TYR A 793 25.44 -11.02 12.69
CA TYR A 793 26.16 -10.73 13.93
C TYR A 793 25.41 -11.10 15.22
N ASP A 794 24.08 -11.09 15.22
CA ASP A 794 23.27 -11.43 16.40
C ASP A 794 23.01 -12.93 16.54
N SER A 795 23.36 -13.74 15.55
CA SER A 795 23.17 -15.19 15.59
C SER A 795 24.32 -15.89 16.32
N ALA A 796 23.96 -16.80 17.23
CA ALA A 796 24.92 -17.71 17.84
C ALA A 796 25.55 -18.71 16.82
N SER A 797 24.93 -18.87 15.66
CA SER A 797 25.37 -19.74 14.57
C SER A 797 25.10 -19.05 13.23
N PRO A 798 25.89 -18.00 12.89
CA PRO A 798 25.70 -17.28 11.65
C PRO A 798 25.84 -18.22 10.44
N SER A 799 24.94 -18.05 9.44
CA SER A 799 25.01 -18.85 8.23
C SER A 799 25.81 -18.12 7.15
N ASP A 800 26.57 -18.86 6.33
CA ASP A 800 27.33 -18.31 5.23
C ASP A 800 26.45 -17.57 4.23
N ALA A 801 25.21 -18.01 4.03
CA ALA A 801 24.25 -17.38 3.11
C ALA A 801 23.88 -15.97 3.55
N VAL A 802 23.67 -15.76 4.85
CA VAL A 802 23.31 -14.45 5.42
C VAL A 802 24.53 -13.53 5.48
N CYS A 803 25.66 -14.02 5.97
CA CYS A 803 26.88 -13.22 6.12
C CYS A 803 27.54 -12.86 4.79
N SER A 804 27.22 -13.57 3.69
CA SER A 804 27.73 -13.24 2.35
C SER A 804 26.85 -12.24 1.59
N ALA A 805 25.72 -11.81 2.16
CA ALA A 805 24.81 -10.86 1.52
C ALA A 805 25.35 -9.41 1.55
N PHE A 806 26.41 -9.15 2.29
CA PHE A 806 27.08 -7.86 2.33
C PHE A 806 28.59 -8.04 2.35
N THR A 807 29.33 -6.99 1.98
CA THR A 807 30.78 -6.97 2.03
C THR A 807 31.30 -5.68 2.64
N ARG A 808 32.51 -5.73 3.21
CA ARG A 808 33.15 -4.56 3.80
C ARG A 808 34.41 -4.16 3.01
N LEU A 809 34.73 -2.85 2.97
CA LEU A 809 35.93 -2.31 2.38
C LEU A 809 37.16 -2.93 3.02
N GLN A 810 38.02 -3.57 2.22
CA GLN A 810 39.28 -4.16 2.68
C GLN A 810 40.34 -3.09 2.88
N THR A 811 40.24 -1.96 2.22
CA THR A 811 41.11 -0.79 2.33
C THR A 811 40.26 0.47 2.34
N ALA A 812 40.71 1.50 3.04
CA ALA A 812 40.03 2.79 3.01
C ALA A 812 39.87 3.30 1.58
N ASP A 813 38.70 3.84 1.27
CA ASP A 813 38.37 4.46 -0.01
C ASP A 813 37.91 5.92 0.22
N GLY A 814 38.77 6.87 -0.19
CA GLY A 814 38.57 8.29 0.09
C GLY A 814 38.45 8.58 1.60
N THR A 815 37.22 8.99 2.02
CA THR A 815 36.92 9.28 3.42
C THR A 815 36.38 8.09 4.20
N ASN A 816 36.03 7.01 3.50
CA ASN A 816 35.45 5.82 4.12
C ASN A 816 36.59 4.93 4.66
N PRO A 817 36.60 4.61 5.96
CA PRO A 817 37.60 3.72 6.54
C PRO A 817 37.48 2.28 6.04
N ALA A 818 38.54 1.49 6.16
CA ALA A 818 38.44 0.06 5.99
C ALA A 818 37.49 -0.51 7.05
N GLY A 819 36.65 -1.49 6.68
CA GLY A 819 35.60 -2.02 7.53
C GLY A 819 34.22 -1.43 7.21
N THR A 820 34.10 -0.26 6.56
CA THR A 820 32.84 0.30 6.06
C THR A 820 32.12 -0.70 5.15
N VAL A 821 30.80 -0.82 5.28
CA VAL A 821 29.98 -1.65 4.40
C VAL A 821 30.04 -1.12 2.96
N ALA A 822 30.57 -1.92 2.05
CA ALA A 822 30.82 -1.55 0.66
C ALA A 822 29.69 -1.96 -0.28
N THR A 823 29.21 -3.20 -0.11
CA THR A 823 28.08 -3.73 -0.88
C THR A 823 27.09 -4.38 0.06
N GLY A 824 25.84 -4.35 -0.32
CA GLY A 824 24.75 -5.01 0.38
C GLY A 824 23.74 -5.56 -0.60
N ARG A 825 22.77 -6.28 -0.07
CA ARG A 825 21.66 -6.84 -0.82
C ARG A 825 20.33 -6.48 -0.17
N THR A 826 19.35 -6.20 -0.99
CA THR A 826 17.94 -6.11 -0.59
C THR A 826 17.13 -7.04 -1.49
N THR A 827 16.48 -8.04 -0.92
CA THR A 827 15.70 -9.01 -1.70
C THR A 827 14.70 -9.72 -0.79
N THR A 828 13.68 -10.33 -1.38
CA THR A 828 12.69 -11.11 -0.62
C THR A 828 13.25 -12.47 -0.22
N PHE A 829 12.99 -12.86 1.03
CA PHE A 829 13.34 -14.16 1.60
C PHE A 829 12.16 -14.79 2.34
N ASN A 830 12.15 -16.14 2.42
CA ASN A 830 11.29 -16.89 3.33
C ASN A 830 11.99 -17.00 4.71
N ALA A 831 11.88 -15.99 5.52
CA ALA A 831 12.56 -15.99 6.82
C ALA A 831 11.76 -15.29 7.93
N GLY A 832 10.69 -14.57 7.56
CA GLY A 832 9.86 -13.87 8.52
C GLY A 832 8.99 -14.83 9.34
N GLN A 833 8.90 -14.59 10.64
CA GLN A 833 7.81 -15.05 11.47
C GLN A 833 7.01 -13.82 11.88
N ILE A 834 5.70 -13.84 11.63
CA ILE A 834 4.80 -12.75 12.02
C ILE A 834 3.75 -13.35 12.93
N ASN A 835 3.60 -12.80 14.14
CA ASN A 835 2.54 -13.18 15.06
C ASN A 835 1.59 -12.00 15.22
N PHE A 836 0.33 -12.28 15.01
CA PHE A 836 -0.76 -11.35 15.29
C PHE A 836 -1.70 -11.97 16.35
N LYS A 837 -2.06 -11.18 17.34
CA LYS A 837 -3.12 -11.52 18.29
C LYS A 837 -3.96 -10.29 18.58
N GLY A 838 -5.26 -10.42 18.42
CA GLY A 838 -6.17 -9.31 18.63
C GLY A 838 -7.59 -9.76 18.94
N GLU A 839 -8.40 -8.84 19.42
CA GLU A 839 -9.83 -9.03 19.65
C GLU A 839 -10.61 -8.02 18.80
N VAL A 840 -11.68 -8.51 18.18
CA VAL A 840 -12.65 -7.70 17.46
C VAL A 840 -13.95 -7.67 18.26
N TYR A 841 -14.42 -6.47 18.54
CA TYR A 841 -15.66 -6.20 19.26
C TYR A 841 -16.65 -5.59 18.28
N TYR A 842 -17.83 -6.16 18.22
CA TYR A 842 -18.93 -5.64 17.40
C TYR A 842 -20.19 -5.55 18.26
N ALA A 843 -20.93 -4.46 18.14
CA ALA A 843 -22.26 -4.33 18.70
C ALA A 843 -23.15 -3.51 17.76
N ASN A 844 -24.32 -4.00 17.48
CA ASN A 844 -25.33 -3.31 16.69
C ASN A 844 -26.68 -3.39 17.41
N TYR A 845 -27.34 -2.23 17.58
CA TYR A 845 -28.65 -2.14 18.23
C TYR A 845 -29.61 -1.32 17.38
N GLY A 846 -30.58 -2.00 16.78
CA GLY A 846 -31.66 -1.37 16.02
C GLY A 846 -32.99 -1.39 16.77
N PHE A 847 -33.71 -0.27 16.81
CA PHE A 847 -35.05 -0.19 17.41
C PHE A 847 -35.91 0.84 16.70
N ASP A 848 -37.21 0.56 16.61
CA ASP A 848 -38.21 1.51 16.10
C ASP A 848 -38.54 2.55 17.18
N LEU A 849 -38.54 3.83 16.81
CA LEU A 849 -38.91 4.91 17.72
C LEU A 849 -40.34 4.80 18.26
N LYS A 850 -41.23 4.08 17.57
CA LYS A 850 -42.56 3.76 18.07
C LYS A 850 -42.54 2.91 19.34
N ASP A 851 -41.49 2.10 19.53
CA ASP A 851 -41.32 1.30 20.76
C ASP A 851 -40.97 2.17 21.97
N VAL A 852 -40.36 3.35 21.72
CA VAL A 852 -40.09 4.34 22.76
C VAL A 852 -41.33 5.22 23.05
N ALA A 853 -42.01 5.69 22.00
CA ALA A 853 -43.22 6.45 22.12
C ALA A 853 -44.06 6.34 20.84
N ALA A 854 -45.33 5.98 20.95
CA ALA A 854 -46.27 5.74 19.84
C ALA A 854 -46.48 6.95 18.88
N ALA A 855 -46.03 8.14 19.30
CA ALA A 855 -46.08 9.37 18.49
C ALA A 855 -44.83 9.60 17.64
N LEU A 856 -43.77 8.82 17.84
CA LEU A 856 -42.53 8.92 17.08
C LEU A 856 -42.57 7.95 15.89
N THR A 857 -41.95 8.35 14.79
CA THR A 857 -41.82 7.54 13.58
C THR A 857 -40.36 7.48 13.15
N GLY A 858 -39.92 6.34 12.66
CA GLY A 858 -38.54 6.08 12.22
C GLY A 858 -37.86 5.05 13.11
N ASP A 859 -36.73 4.63 12.68
CA ASP A 859 -35.85 3.68 13.37
C ASP A 859 -34.50 4.33 13.74
N ILE A 860 -33.89 3.81 14.77
CA ILE A 860 -32.51 4.19 15.18
C ILE A 860 -31.68 2.92 15.19
N THR A 861 -30.54 3.00 14.54
CA THR A 861 -29.49 1.98 14.60
C THR A 861 -28.24 2.58 15.27
N LEU A 862 -27.74 1.91 16.31
CA LEU A 862 -26.51 2.26 17.00
C LEU A 862 -25.48 1.17 16.74
N GLY A 863 -24.40 1.52 16.04
CA GLY A 863 -23.30 0.62 15.74
C GLY A 863 -22.05 0.97 16.58
N PHE A 864 -21.35 -0.06 17.01
CA PHE A 864 -20.04 0.03 17.64
C PHE A 864 -19.15 -1.07 17.11
N GLU A 865 -17.95 -0.71 16.66
CA GLU A 865 -16.91 -1.63 16.26
C GLU A 865 -15.57 -1.17 16.83
N ALA A 866 -14.77 -2.10 17.35
CA ALA A 866 -13.43 -1.83 17.82
C ALA A 866 -12.53 -3.04 17.58
N THR A 867 -11.29 -2.79 17.20
CA THR A 867 -10.24 -3.80 17.11
C THR A 867 -9.15 -3.45 18.11
N HIS A 868 -8.84 -4.41 18.99
CA HIS A 868 -7.74 -4.31 19.94
C HIS A 868 -6.64 -5.26 19.51
N VAL A 869 -5.47 -4.72 19.21
CA VAL A 869 -4.29 -5.51 18.86
C VAL A 869 -3.44 -5.69 20.11
N SER A 870 -3.32 -6.92 20.58
CA SER A 870 -2.55 -7.25 21.78
C SER A 870 -1.11 -7.70 21.46
N GLU A 871 -0.88 -8.19 20.24
CA GLU A 871 0.45 -8.54 19.72
C GLU A 871 0.46 -8.40 18.20
N LEU A 872 1.43 -7.69 17.69
CA LEU A 872 1.83 -7.71 16.28
C LEU A 872 3.35 -7.72 16.27
N SER A 873 3.94 -8.91 16.22
CA SER A 873 5.38 -9.05 16.26
C SER A 873 5.91 -9.63 14.97
N THR A 874 7.02 -9.08 14.51
CA THR A 874 7.76 -9.57 13.35
C THR A 874 9.12 -10.03 13.83
N SER A 875 9.52 -11.25 13.52
CA SER A 875 10.86 -11.78 13.75
C SER A 875 11.49 -12.10 12.42
N VAL A 876 12.60 -11.44 12.16
CA VAL A 876 13.45 -11.68 11.01
C VAL A 876 14.75 -12.17 11.59
N THR A 877 15.09 -13.45 11.48
CA THR A 877 16.41 -13.95 11.97
C THR A 877 16.59 -14.08 13.49
N GLY A 878 15.52 -14.23 14.25
CA GLY A 878 15.58 -14.44 15.71
C GLY A 878 15.55 -13.16 16.55
N THR A 879 15.50 -11.99 15.93
CA THR A 879 15.19 -10.73 16.59
C THR A 879 13.70 -10.48 16.45
N THR A 880 12.98 -10.32 17.55
CA THR A 880 11.54 -10.06 17.52
C THR A 880 11.28 -8.60 17.80
N PHE A 881 10.61 -7.94 16.90
CA PHE A 881 10.08 -6.58 17.07
C PHE A 881 8.60 -6.66 17.38
N ASN A 882 8.17 -6.09 18.50
CA ASN A 882 6.76 -5.98 18.82
C ASN A 882 6.23 -4.62 18.34
N ARG A 883 5.42 -4.63 17.30
CA ARG A 883 4.85 -3.42 16.66
C ARG A 883 3.72 -2.80 17.48
N THR A 884 3.29 -3.40 18.59
CA THR A 884 2.25 -2.86 19.47
C THR A 884 2.80 -2.04 20.62
N ASP A 885 4.13 -1.96 20.80
CA ASP A 885 4.71 -1.12 21.82
C ASP A 885 4.38 0.34 21.59
N ASP A 886 3.98 1.04 22.68
CA ASP A 886 3.69 2.49 22.67
C ASP A 886 4.95 3.33 22.47
N THR A 887 6.09 2.71 22.43
CA THR A 887 7.35 3.36 22.19
C THR A 887 7.51 3.61 20.71
N VAL A 888 8.04 4.79 20.39
CA VAL A 888 8.45 5.16 19.03
C VAL A 888 9.61 4.27 18.52
N GLU A 889 9.84 3.14 19.16
CA GLU A 889 10.92 2.18 18.86
C GLU A 889 10.64 1.29 17.64
N SER A 890 9.39 1.17 17.23
CA SER A 890 9.07 0.48 15.98
C SER A 890 8.81 1.50 14.88
N PRO A 891 9.51 1.45 13.76
CA PRO A 891 9.20 2.31 12.61
C PRO A 891 7.76 2.13 12.11
N ASP A 892 7.12 1.04 12.49
CA ASP A 892 5.76 0.66 12.09
C ASP A 892 4.77 0.69 13.28
N CYS A 893 4.89 1.66 14.19
CA CYS A 893 3.98 1.79 15.34
C CYS A 893 2.52 1.68 14.92
N VAL A 894 1.83 0.63 15.39
CA VAL A 894 0.37 0.55 15.31
C VAL A 894 -0.18 1.33 16.50
N PRO A 895 -0.94 2.41 16.30
CA PRO A 895 -1.53 3.16 17.41
C PRO A 895 -2.41 2.25 18.27
N ARG A 896 -2.21 2.24 19.59
CA ARG A 896 -3.05 1.46 20.53
C ARG A 896 -4.52 1.86 20.51
N GLN A 897 -4.86 3.04 20.05
CA GLN A 897 -6.24 3.51 19.93
C GLN A 897 -6.38 4.31 18.65
N ARG A 898 -7.22 3.84 17.74
CA ARG A 898 -7.84 4.70 16.73
C ARG A 898 -9.13 5.24 17.33
N PRO A 899 -9.34 6.55 17.35
CA PRO A 899 -10.63 7.12 17.78
C PRO A 899 -11.77 6.70 16.88
#